data_dbf440e741129f1eefb1b1c887f11c99
#
_entry.id   dbf440e741129f1eefb1b1c887f11c99
#
_cell.length_a   1.000
_cell.length_b   1.000
_cell.length_c   1.000
_cell.angle_alpha   90.00
_cell.angle_beta   90.00
_cell.angle_gamma   90.00
#
_symmetry.space_group_name_H-M   'P 1'
#
loop_
_entity.id
_entity.type
_entity.pdbx_description
1 polymer ?
#
loop_
_entity_poly.entity_id
_entity_poly.type
_entity_poly.pdbx_seq_one_letter_code
_entity_poly.pdbx_strand_id
1 'polypeptide(L)'
;MAFSLHRPYQNHPTISHKLIAEVTAPQTSQPAEALRAWFLGPHAENGDLLERLVTEALRDHIFWRRNYHPEDGITIRETERRKPGYEDAVATLTQELMGLLAELKRGVPFFSARYKAHMLSEQTIAAQVGYFATMLYNPNNVSIEASPVTSRIELEVAEQLAGMIGYNPETSWGHLTSGGTVANFEALWIARNVFYFPLAAAGAVRDLQVDLPVTLPNGDVARLDSLSLQELLNIRTSDALDLWHALWNSAPRHAVARALDDHSLSTVGYQDYGRRLALDYGDPLPASVVLVAATAHYSWEKITRALGIGSNQIVHIPVDRNFRLDTTALWQQIESLTRRRVPIMACITVCGTTEESAVDQLDDIIAVRDRAESELGVTFHIHSDACYGGYAASVTWNADGTRRTAAEIRADVGGEWPTDNWVRAMIALPLADSVTIDPHKLGYIPYPAGAFLLKERRARELVAVTPPYLEPTAGLDSAEDLFLGRFIFEGSKPGAAAAAVWLSHKVLPLDVRGYGYLIQRTVAGAYRLHDALRVAQLKPFRIILLPQPDINIVCYLLHHSALTTLSEVNALNEGVYAHMSMERPGSTPEYIISRTRFQSPMYDVAIGPTLHELDVCSEEQWRASGMEGLVVLRSTIMDPHLAAAAPAPDHISGFIAALGRACETAYAEMSGSI
;
A
#
# COMPACT_ATOMS: atom_id res chain seq x y z
N MET A 1 43.98 -17.50 41.09
CA MET A 1 44.40 -16.58 40.02
C MET A 1 43.13 -16.32 39.16
N ALA A 2 42.53 -15.17 39.37
CA ALA A 2 41.32 -14.78 38.69
C ALA A 2 41.69 -14.08 37.40
N PHE A 3 41.25 -14.61 36.25
CA PHE A 3 41.32 -13.87 34.99
C PHE A 3 39.98 -13.12 34.79
N SER A 4 40.11 -11.83 34.92
CA SER A 4 39.09 -10.83 34.64
C SER A 4 38.82 -10.79 33.13
N LEU A 5 37.62 -11.20 32.71
CA LEU A 5 37.08 -10.96 31.37
C LEU A 5 36.17 -9.72 31.40
N HIS A 6 36.78 -8.54 31.34
CA HIS A 6 36.07 -7.31 31.01
C HIS A 6 36.97 -6.48 30.15
N ARG A 7 36.84 -6.55 28.82
CA ARG A 7 37.18 -5.44 27.95
C ARG A 7 35.87 -4.89 27.37
N PRO A 8 35.56 -3.64 27.66
CA PRO A 8 34.45 -2.98 27.04
C PRO A 8 34.74 -2.71 25.56
N TYR A 9 33.74 -2.77 24.72
CA TYR A 9 33.72 -2.23 23.37
C TYR A 9 34.21 -0.78 23.43
N GLN A 10 35.50 -0.56 23.21
CA GLN A 10 36.07 0.79 23.09
C GLN A 10 36.51 1.02 21.67
N ASN A 11 35.82 2.01 21.08
CA ASN A 11 36.27 2.84 19.99
C ASN A 11 36.53 2.18 18.63
N HIS A 12 35.45 1.67 17.98
CA HIS A 12 35.35 2.02 16.58
C HIS A 12 35.12 3.54 16.50
N PRO A 13 35.82 4.28 15.61
CA PRO A 13 35.53 5.69 15.45
C PRO A 13 34.05 5.77 15.05
N THR A 14 33.24 6.26 15.95
CA THR A 14 31.92 6.76 15.65
C THR A 14 32.13 7.75 14.54
N ILE A 15 31.82 7.36 13.29
CA ILE A 15 31.67 8.35 12.22
C ILE A 15 30.61 9.28 12.79
N SER A 16 31.07 10.43 13.24
CA SER A 16 30.27 11.37 13.99
C SER A 16 29.04 11.68 13.15
N HIS A 17 27.84 11.63 13.75
CA HIS A 17 26.59 12.08 13.13
C HIS A 17 26.71 13.48 12.50
N LYS A 18 27.70 14.27 12.85
CA LYS A 18 28.07 15.53 12.21
C LYS A 18 28.63 15.37 10.79
N LEU A 19 29.34 14.28 10.47
CA LEU A 19 29.87 14.04 9.11
C LEU A 19 28.76 13.55 8.15
N ILE A 20 27.70 12.92 8.68
CA ILE A 20 26.53 12.53 7.88
C ILE A 20 25.55 13.71 7.69
N ALA A 21 25.52 14.63 8.67
CA ALA A 21 24.65 15.83 8.60
C ALA A 21 25.16 16.92 7.65
N GLU A 22 26.41 16.86 7.18
CA GLU A 22 27.01 17.87 6.28
C GLU A 22 27.14 17.46 4.82
N VAL A 23 26.71 16.25 4.43
CA VAL A 23 26.39 15.98 3.03
C VAL A 23 25.00 16.57 2.78
N THR A 24 24.94 17.90 2.71
CA THR A 24 23.78 18.61 2.17
C THR A 24 23.50 18.02 0.79
N ALA A 25 22.30 17.47 0.62
CA ALA A 25 21.82 17.14 -0.72
C ALA A 25 22.11 18.32 -1.64
N PRO A 26 22.65 18.10 -2.85
CA PRO A 26 23.06 19.18 -3.72
C PRO A 26 21.88 20.13 -3.93
N GLN A 27 22.04 21.38 -3.48
CA GLN A 27 20.96 22.40 -3.43
C GLN A 27 20.51 22.88 -4.83
N THR A 28 21.02 22.30 -5.92
CA THR A 28 20.81 22.87 -7.27
C THR A 28 20.60 21.86 -8.39
N SER A 29 20.44 20.55 -8.15
CA SER A 29 20.07 19.67 -9.27
C SER A 29 18.62 19.95 -9.66
N GLN A 30 18.40 20.37 -10.90
CA GLN A 30 17.05 20.42 -11.45
C GLN A 30 16.47 18.99 -11.38
N PRO A 31 15.28 18.76 -10.82
CA PRO A 31 14.71 17.42 -10.69
C PRO A 31 14.68 16.65 -12.02
N ALA A 32 14.51 17.36 -13.14
CA ALA A 32 14.53 16.79 -14.48
C ALA A 32 15.90 16.18 -14.90
N GLU A 33 17.00 16.72 -14.42
CA GLU A 33 18.35 16.20 -14.67
C GLU A 33 18.65 15.01 -13.75
N ALA A 34 18.28 15.14 -12.47
CA ALA A 34 18.45 14.10 -11.45
C ALA A 34 17.67 12.82 -11.79
N LEU A 35 16.46 12.94 -12.35
CA LEU A 35 15.61 11.81 -12.77
C LEU A 35 16.38 10.78 -13.62
N ARG A 36 17.28 11.24 -14.49
CA ARG A 36 18.07 10.37 -15.38
C ARG A 36 19.08 9.49 -14.63
N ALA A 37 19.50 9.90 -13.46
CA ALA A 37 20.42 9.12 -12.62
C ALA A 37 19.71 8.12 -11.68
N TRP A 38 18.39 8.20 -11.55
CA TRP A 38 17.65 7.35 -10.60
C TRP A 38 17.33 5.96 -11.13
N PHE A 39 17.39 5.75 -12.45
CA PHE A 39 17.02 4.49 -13.11
C PHE A 39 18.17 3.96 -13.96
N LEU A 40 18.19 2.64 -14.16
CA LEU A 40 19.18 1.99 -15.02
C LEU A 40 18.98 2.41 -16.48
N GLY A 41 17.73 2.59 -16.89
CA GLY A 41 17.32 2.96 -18.24
C GLY A 41 17.06 1.77 -19.14
N PRO A 42 16.21 1.92 -20.20
CA PRO A 42 15.74 0.82 -21.05
C PRO A 42 16.82 0.11 -21.84
N HIS A 43 17.96 0.74 -22.06
CA HIS A 43 19.15 0.12 -22.68
C HIS A 43 20.31 -0.03 -21.69
N ALA A 44 20.03 0.03 -20.38
CA ALA A 44 21.02 -0.01 -19.32
C ALA A 44 22.06 1.13 -19.42
N GLU A 45 21.60 2.33 -19.76
CA GLU A 45 22.47 3.51 -19.96
C GLU A 45 23.29 3.85 -18.72
N ASN A 46 22.79 3.56 -17.52
CA ASN A 46 23.50 3.70 -16.25
C ASN A 46 24.10 2.38 -15.73
N GLY A 47 24.41 1.43 -16.64
CA GLY A 47 24.94 0.11 -16.29
C GLY A 47 26.26 0.17 -15.55
N ASP A 48 27.19 1.04 -15.96
CA ASP A 48 28.47 1.29 -15.31
C ASP A 48 28.32 1.87 -13.90
N LEU A 49 27.33 2.73 -13.67
CA LEU A 49 27.00 3.26 -12.35
C LEU A 49 26.53 2.15 -11.41
N LEU A 50 25.56 1.33 -11.87
CA LEU A 50 25.03 0.24 -11.06
C LEU A 50 26.11 -0.80 -10.75
N GLU A 51 26.89 -1.24 -11.75
CA GLU A 51 27.98 -2.20 -11.58
C GLU A 51 29.00 -1.70 -10.56
N ARG A 52 29.41 -0.43 -10.65
CA ARG A 52 30.34 0.18 -9.72
C ARG A 52 29.80 0.16 -8.29
N LEU A 53 28.56 0.61 -8.06
CA LEU A 53 27.98 0.71 -6.72
C LEU A 53 27.78 -0.68 -6.08
N VAL A 54 27.31 -1.66 -6.86
CA VAL A 54 27.16 -3.06 -6.39
C VAL A 54 28.53 -3.67 -6.05
N THR A 55 29.54 -3.43 -6.90
CA THR A 55 30.90 -3.91 -6.67
C THR A 55 31.53 -3.27 -5.43
N GLU A 56 31.29 -1.99 -5.20
CA GLU A 56 31.79 -1.27 -4.01
C GLU A 56 31.15 -1.83 -2.74
N ALA A 57 29.83 -2.03 -2.70
CA ALA A 57 29.14 -2.64 -1.56
C ALA A 57 29.66 -4.06 -1.27
N LEU A 58 29.89 -4.87 -2.29
CA LEU A 58 30.43 -6.21 -2.15
C LEU A 58 31.88 -6.18 -1.61
N ARG A 59 32.73 -5.29 -2.12
CA ARG A 59 34.13 -5.15 -1.68
C ARG A 59 34.22 -4.66 -0.24
N ASP A 60 33.39 -3.70 0.16
CA ASP A 60 33.29 -3.22 1.53
C ASP A 60 32.92 -4.34 2.49
N HIS A 61 31.87 -5.12 2.17
CA HIS A 61 31.47 -6.28 2.98
C HIS A 61 32.57 -7.33 3.09
N ILE A 62 33.29 -7.65 2.01
CA ILE A 62 34.44 -8.57 2.03
C ILE A 62 35.56 -8.02 2.91
N PHE A 63 35.86 -6.73 2.81
CA PHE A 63 36.87 -6.07 3.62
C PHE A 63 36.50 -6.10 5.10
N TRP A 64 35.25 -5.76 5.46
CA TRP A 64 34.74 -5.83 6.82
C TRP A 64 34.90 -7.22 7.41
N ARG A 65 34.51 -8.28 6.70
CA ARG A 65 34.64 -9.68 7.16
C ARG A 65 36.10 -10.07 7.42
N ARG A 66 37.05 -9.60 6.60
CA ARG A 66 38.46 -9.91 6.78
C ARG A 66 39.05 -9.25 8.01
N ASN A 67 38.47 -8.15 8.45
CA ASN A 67 39.04 -7.33 9.55
C ASN A 67 38.21 -7.39 10.83
N TYR A 68 37.09 -8.14 10.84
CA TYR A 68 36.21 -8.22 12.00
C TYR A 68 36.89 -8.94 13.18
N HIS A 69 37.53 -10.08 12.92
CA HIS A 69 38.41 -10.83 13.82
C HIS A 69 39.58 -11.39 13.00
N PRO A 70 40.61 -10.59 12.72
CA PRO A 70 41.74 -10.98 11.85
C PRO A 70 42.57 -12.14 12.43
N GLU A 71 42.47 -12.39 13.73
CA GLU A 71 43.09 -13.52 14.44
C GLU A 71 42.42 -14.88 14.17
N ASP A 72 41.19 -14.90 13.65
CA ASP A 72 40.49 -16.13 13.34
C ASP A 72 41.19 -16.90 12.21
N GLY A 73 41.24 -18.20 12.35
CA GLY A 73 41.90 -19.08 11.38
C GLY A 73 41.16 -19.15 10.03
N ILE A 74 41.92 -19.27 8.94
CA ILE A 74 41.38 -19.45 7.60
C ILE A 74 40.77 -20.86 7.47
N THR A 75 39.44 -20.96 7.31
CA THR A 75 38.72 -22.22 7.14
C THR A 75 38.85 -22.77 5.73
N ILE A 76 38.69 -21.91 4.70
CA ILE A 76 38.74 -22.31 3.27
C ILE A 76 40.13 -21.97 2.73
N ARG A 77 41.04 -22.95 2.77
CA ARG A 77 42.42 -22.78 2.29
C ARG A 77 42.48 -22.97 0.78
N GLU A 78 43.55 -22.47 0.15
CA GLU A 78 43.81 -22.66 -1.28
C GLU A 78 43.87 -24.16 -1.67
N THR A 79 44.42 -25.01 -0.80
CA THR A 79 44.45 -26.46 -0.99
C THR A 79 43.05 -27.10 -1.00
N GLU A 80 42.08 -26.54 -0.26
CA GLU A 80 40.68 -27.00 -0.29
C GLU A 80 40.01 -26.63 -1.60
N ARG A 81 40.32 -25.44 -2.13
CA ARG A 81 39.74 -24.95 -3.40
C ARG A 81 40.16 -25.76 -4.62
N ARG A 82 41.29 -26.46 -4.55
CA ARG A 82 41.82 -27.31 -5.64
C ARG A 82 41.34 -28.76 -5.57
N LYS A 83 40.49 -29.11 -4.62
CA LYS A 83 39.93 -30.44 -4.53
C LYS A 83 38.82 -30.62 -5.57
N PRO A 84 38.72 -31.81 -6.20
CA PRO A 84 37.70 -32.05 -7.23
C PRO A 84 36.27 -31.74 -6.76
N GLY A 85 35.90 -32.14 -5.53
CA GLY A 85 34.57 -31.86 -4.99
C GLY A 85 34.28 -30.35 -4.80
N TYR A 86 35.30 -29.51 -4.60
CA TYR A 86 35.10 -28.06 -4.58
C TYR A 86 34.90 -27.49 -5.99
N GLU A 87 35.71 -27.96 -6.95
CA GLU A 87 35.63 -27.55 -8.35
C GLU A 87 34.29 -27.96 -8.97
N ASP A 88 33.82 -29.21 -8.69
CA ASP A 88 32.52 -29.69 -9.13
C ASP A 88 31.37 -28.87 -8.56
N ALA A 89 31.44 -28.50 -7.26
CA ALA A 89 30.42 -27.66 -6.62
C ALA A 89 30.36 -26.26 -7.23
N VAL A 90 31.51 -25.64 -7.54
CA VAL A 90 31.59 -24.34 -8.20
C VAL A 90 31.05 -24.42 -9.63
N ALA A 91 31.41 -25.48 -10.37
CA ALA A 91 30.90 -25.70 -11.73
C ALA A 91 29.38 -25.85 -11.74
N THR A 92 28.82 -26.65 -10.81
CA THR A 92 27.38 -26.81 -10.65
C THR A 92 26.70 -25.49 -10.34
N LEU A 93 27.19 -24.72 -9.35
CA LEU A 93 26.64 -23.40 -9.01
C LEU A 93 26.64 -22.46 -10.24
N THR A 94 27.74 -22.46 -11.00
CA THR A 94 27.86 -21.60 -12.19
C THR A 94 26.85 -22.02 -13.28
N GLN A 95 26.70 -23.31 -13.52
CA GLN A 95 25.75 -23.86 -14.49
C GLN A 95 24.30 -23.48 -14.12
N GLU A 96 23.93 -23.71 -12.87
CA GLU A 96 22.57 -23.40 -12.38
C GLU A 96 22.28 -21.90 -12.42
N LEU A 97 23.27 -21.05 -12.09
CA LEU A 97 23.13 -19.59 -12.23
C LEU A 97 22.90 -19.19 -13.69
N MET A 98 23.65 -19.75 -14.64
CA MET A 98 23.43 -19.45 -16.07
C MET A 98 22.05 -19.90 -16.53
N GLY A 99 21.56 -21.05 -16.05
CA GLY A 99 20.22 -21.53 -16.28
C GLY A 99 19.15 -20.57 -15.74
N LEU A 100 19.30 -20.15 -14.48
CA LEU A 100 18.40 -19.17 -13.85
C LEU A 100 18.36 -17.85 -14.62
N LEU A 101 19.52 -17.31 -15.00
CA LEU A 101 19.61 -16.05 -15.77
C LEU A 101 18.94 -16.18 -17.15
N ALA A 102 18.98 -17.36 -17.79
CA ALA A 102 18.28 -17.60 -19.04
C ALA A 102 16.75 -17.60 -18.85
N GLU A 103 16.26 -18.28 -17.80
CA GLU A 103 14.82 -18.31 -17.47
C GLU A 103 14.28 -16.94 -17.08
N LEU A 104 15.00 -16.15 -16.29
CA LEU A 104 14.58 -14.81 -15.88
C LEU A 104 14.36 -13.86 -17.06
N LYS A 105 15.09 -14.05 -18.17
CA LYS A 105 14.89 -13.25 -19.40
C LYS A 105 13.57 -13.54 -20.12
N ARG A 106 12.87 -14.62 -19.76
CA ARG A 106 11.52 -14.95 -20.24
C ARG A 106 10.43 -14.27 -19.43
N GLY A 107 10.79 -13.61 -18.34
CA GLY A 107 9.88 -12.83 -17.50
C GLY A 107 9.40 -11.55 -18.17
N VAL A 108 8.51 -10.85 -17.48
CA VAL A 108 7.94 -9.58 -17.96
C VAL A 108 9.00 -8.47 -17.92
N PRO A 109 9.22 -7.73 -19.04
CA PRO A 109 10.23 -6.68 -19.12
C PRO A 109 9.72 -5.37 -18.47
N PHE A 110 9.64 -5.30 -17.17
CA PHE A 110 9.11 -4.14 -16.42
C PHE A 110 9.87 -2.83 -16.69
N PHE A 111 11.15 -2.93 -17.07
CA PHE A 111 11.99 -1.77 -17.43
C PHE A 111 11.62 -1.13 -18.77
N SER A 112 10.85 -1.83 -19.60
CA SER A 112 10.56 -1.37 -20.96
C SER A 112 9.48 -0.28 -20.96
N ALA A 113 9.74 0.81 -21.70
CA ALA A 113 8.74 1.84 -21.99
C ALA A 113 7.49 1.31 -22.72
N ARG A 114 7.55 0.06 -23.24
CA ARG A 114 6.43 -0.64 -23.88
C ARG A 114 5.53 -1.39 -22.89
N TYR A 115 5.98 -1.55 -21.65
CA TYR A 115 5.18 -2.13 -20.57
C TYR A 115 4.22 -1.09 -19.99
N LYS A 116 2.92 -1.38 -20.04
CA LYS A 116 1.84 -0.50 -19.56
C LYS A 116 0.72 -1.29 -18.86
N ALA A 117 1.02 -2.49 -18.34
CA ALA A 117 -0.03 -3.37 -17.83
C ALA A 117 -0.43 -3.08 -16.39
N HIS A 118 0.48 -3.29 -15.45
CA HIS A 118 0.22 -3.21 -14.01
C HIS A 118 1.07 -2.14 -13.34
N MET A 119 0.85 -1.95 -12.04
CA MET A 119 1.51 -0.97 -11.17
C MET A 119 2.96 -1.34 -10.84
N LEU A 120 3.69 -1.83 -11.82
CA LEU A 120 5.06 -2.33 -11.75
C LEU A 120 5.92 -1.63 -12.79
N SER A 121 7.17 -1.36 -12.45
CA SER A 121 8.15 -0.72 -13.34
C SER A 121 9.55 -1.13 -12.93
N GLU A 122 10.54 -0.55 -13.59
CA GLU A 122 11.93 -0.58 -13.15
C GLU A 122 12.05 0.04 -11.74
N GLN A 123 12.88 -0.56 -10.90
CA GLN A 123 13.19 0.00 -9.58
C GLN A 123 14.26 1.07 -9.68
N THR A 124 14.32 1.98 -8.71
CA THR A 124 15.42 2.96 -8.64
C THR A 124 16.76 2.27 -8.37
N ILE A 125 17.84 2.81 -8.92
CA ILE A 125 19.23 2.33 -8.64
C ILE A 125 19.51 2.37 -7.13
N ALA A 126 19.07 3.43 -6.45
CA ALA A 126 19.22 3.54 -4.99
C ALA A 126 18.56 2.37 -4.25
N ALA A 127 17.33 2.00 -4.64
CA ALA A 127 16.63 0.89 -4.02
C ALA A 127 17.30 -0.46 -4.30
N GLN A 128 17.74 -0.70 -5.53
CA GLN A 128 18.45 -1.93 -5.91
C GLN A 128 19.76 -2.08 -5.13
N VAL A 129 20.55 -1.02 -5.05
CA VAL A 129 21.83 -1.02 -4.33
C VAL A 129 21.63 -1.15 -2.81
N GLY A 130 20.64 -0.43 -2.24
CA GLY A 130 20.31 -0.53 -0.83
C GLY A 130 19.88 -1.95 -0.43
N TYR A 131 19.03 -2.58 -1.25
CA TYR A 131 18.61 -3.96 -1.04
C TYR A 131 19.80 -4.93 -1.13
N PHE A 132 20.60 -4.85 -2.22
CA PHE A 132 21.75 -5.72 -2.44
C PHE A 132 22.78 -5.60 -1.33
N ALA A 133 23.20 -4.38 -0.97
CA ALA A 133 24.18 -4.16 0.07
C ALA A 133 23.74 -4.76 1.41
N THR A 134 22.47 -4.58 1.77
CA THR A 134 21.95 -5.01 3.07
C THR A 134 21.71 -6.52 3.14
N MET A 135 21.30 -7.17 2.04
CA MET A 135 21.11 -8.63 2.03
C MET A 135 22.41 -9.40 2.33
N LEU A 136 23.60 -8.81 2.09
CA LEU A 136 24.90 -9.42 2.43
C LEU A 136 25.05 -9.63 3.93
N TYR A 137 24.36 -8.83 4.76
CA TYR A 137 24.36 -8.92 6.22
C TYR A 137 23.24 -9.79 6.78
N ASN A 138 22.25 -10.13 5.94
CA ASN A 138 21.08 -10.96 6.28
C ASN A 138 20.36 -10.54 7.57
N PRO A 139 19.99 -9.27 7.76
CA PRO A 139 19.38 -8.76 8.97
C PRO A 139 17.92 -9.19 9.09
N ASN A 140 17.48 -9.46 10.34
CA ASN A 140 16.09 -9.80 10.68
C ASN A 140 15.48 -8.72 11.57
N ASN A 141 14.52 -7.96 11.03
CA ASN A 141 13.90 -6.82 11.71
C ASN A 141 12.81 -7.20 12.74
N VAL A 142 12.78 -8.45 13.21
CA VAL A 142 11.86 -8.84 14.28
C VAL A 142 12.17 -8.12 15.60
N SER A 143 13.45 -7.86 15.88
CA SER A 143 13.92 -7.18 17.09
C SER A 143 15.27 -6.50 16.89
N ILE A 144 15.57 -5.54 17.78
CA ILE A 144 16.87 -4.87 17.84
C ILE A 144 18.03 -5.85 18.05
N GLU A 145 17.81 -6.96 18.76
CA GLU A 145 18.87 -7.97 19.00
C GLU A 145 19.29 -8.66 17.70
N ALA A 146 18.30 -8.97 16.83
CA ALA A 146 18.55 -9.61 15.55
C ALA A 146 19.04 -8.62 14.48
N SER A 147 18.71 -7.34 14.62
CA SER A 147 19.10 -6.30 13.66
C SER A 147 19.13 -4.91 14.29
N PRO A 148 20.22 -4.52 14.97
CA PRO A 148 20.31 -3.23 15.66
C PRO A 148 20.34 -2.02 14.71
N VAL A 149 20.68 -2.23 13.44
CA VAL A 149 20.78 -1.17 12.44
C VAL A 149 19.50 -1.05 11.63
N THR A 150 19.08 -2.14 10.98
CA THR A 150 17.97 -2.06 10.03
C THR A 150 16.60 -1.96 10.71
N SER A 151 16.45 -2.38 11.99
CA SER A 151 15.22 -2.09 12.76
C SER A 151 15.04 -0.58 13.01
N ARG A 152 16.13 0.15 13.28
CA ARG A 152 16.07 1.63 13.38
C ARG A 152 15.79 2.29 12.04
N ILE A 153 16.43 1.80 10.97
CA ILE A 153 16.17 2.26 9.61
C ILE A 153 14.69 2.06 9.25
N GLU A 154 14.08 0.95 9.64
CA GLU A 154 12.67 0.68 9.38
C GLU A 154 11.74 1.67 10.09
N LEU A 155 12.01 1.98 11.35
CA LEU A 155 11.24 3.02 12.06
C LEU A 155 11.42 4.40 11.41
N GLU A 156 12.65 4.77 11.02
CA GLU A 156 12.90 6.02 10.30
C GLU A 156 12.11 6.07 8.96
N VAL A 157 12.05 4.96 8.23
CA VAL A 157 11.21 4.84 7.02
C VAL A 157 9.73 5.04 7.32
N ALA A 158 9.24 4.42 8.40
CA ALA A 158 7.85 4.59 8.82
C ALA A 158 7.53 6.04 9.19
N GLU A 159 8.44 6.73 9.91
CA GLU A 159 8.33 8.16 10.22
C GLU A 159 8.35 9.03 8.96
N GLN A 160 9.21 8.71 7.98
CA GLN A 160 9.25 9.42 6.69
C GLN A 160 7.93 9.27 5.92
N LEU A 161 7.37 8.05 5.86
CA LEU A 161 6.08 7.80 5.20
C LEU A 161 4.92 8.46 5.96
N ALA A 162 4.93 8.40 7.30
CA ALA A 162 3.96 9.09 8.15
C ALA A 162 4.01 10.62 7.92
N GLY A 163 5.21 11.20 7.88
CA GLY A 163 5.40 12.62 7.57
C GLY A 163 4.93 12.99 6.16
N MET A 164 5.16 12.14 5.17
CA MET A 164 4.71 12.35 3.79
C MET A 164 3.19 12.48 3.70
N ILE A 165 2.44 11.64 4.40
CA ILE A 165 0.97 11.75 4.45
C ILE A 165 0.48 12.82 5.41
N GLY A 166 1.32 13.33 6.32
CA GLY A 166 1.02 14.40 7.27
C GLY A 166 0.61 13.94 8.67
N TYR A 167 0.86 12.69 9.03
CA TYR A 167 0.71 12.25 10.42
C TYR A 167 1.69 12.97 11.36
N ASN A 168 1.28 13.17 12.61
CA ASN A 168 2.17 13.67 13.64
C ASN A 168 3.17 12.57 14.06
N PRO A 169 4.50 12.78 13.87
CA PRO A 169 5.50 11.77 14.18
C PRO A 169 5.56 11.39 15.66
N GLU A 170 5.11 12.27 16.58
CA GLU A 170 5.12 11.98 18.01
C GLU A 170 4.03 10.98 18.44
N THR A 171 2.90 10.97 17.73
CA THR A 171 1.73 10.13 18.05
C THR A 171 1.56 8.95 17.13
N SER A 172 2.10 9.03 15.90
CA SER A 172 1.98 7.98 14.91
C SER A 172 2.99 6.85 15.11
N TRP A 173 2.72 5.74 14.45
CA TRP A 173 3.60 4.58 14.38
C TRP A 173 3.41 3.87 13.05
N GLY A 174 4.41 3.12 12.64
CA GLY A 174 4.32 2.29 11.45
C GLY A 174 5.50 1.36 11.30
N HIS A 175 5.41 0.50 10.31
CA HIS A 175 6.47 -0.43 9.94
C HIS A 175 6.28 -0.91 8.50
N LEU A 176 7.28 -1.60 7.95
CA LEU A 176 7.16 -2.27 6.66
C LEU A 176 6.53 -3.65 6.81
N THR A 177 5.78 -4.04 5.78
CA THR A 177 5.19 -5.38 5.63
C THR A 177 5.68 -6.03 4.33
N SER A 178 5.38 -7.31 4.14
CA SER A 178 5.68 -7.99 2.86
C SER A 178 4.84 -7.46 1.68
N GLY A 179 3.79 -6.68 1.92
CA GLY A 179 2.96 -6.04 0.90
C GLY A 179 1.62 -5.58 1.43
N GLY A 180 0.86 -4.83 0.61
CA GLY A 180 -0.40 -4.20 0.98
C GLY A 180 -1.45 -5.14 1.57
N THR A 181 -1.50 -6.40 1.14
CA THR A 181 -2.44 -7.38 1.72
C THR A 181 -2.17 -7.62 3.20
N VAL A 182 -0.91 -7.73 3.63
CA VAL A 182 -0.55 -7.90 5.05
C VAL A 182 -0.79 -6.59 5.80
N ALA A 183 -0.43 -5.46 5.22
CA ALA A 183 -0.69 -4.15 5.82
C ALA A 183 -2.19 -3.90 6.04
N ASN A 184 -3.03 -4.21 5.06
CA ASN A 184 -4.50 -4.15 5.18
C ASN A 184 -5.05 -5.15 6.22
N PHE A 185 -4.43 -6.34 6.33
CA PHE A 185 -4.77 -7.30 7.37
C PHE A 185 -4.53 -6.73 8.76
N GLU A 186 -3.37 -6.14 8.98
CA GLU A 186 -3.02 -5.52 10.27
C GLU A 186 -3.92 -4.32 10.58
N ALA A 187 -4.29 -3.53 9.57
CA ALA A 187 -5.24 -2.43 9.71
C ALA A 187 -6.58 -2.92 10.28
N LEU A 188 -7.18 -3.95 9.68
CA LEU A 188 -8.47 -4.45 10.14
C LEU A 188 -8.35 -5.27 11.44
N TRP A 189 -7.22 -5.92 11.68
CA TRP A 189 -6.92 -6.60 12.93
C TRP A 189 -6.88 -5.63 14.11
N ILE A 190 -6.19 -4.50 13.95
CA ILE A 190 -6.14 -3.43 14.97
C ILE A 190 -7.51 -2.76 15.10
N ALA A 191 -8.15 -2.37 13.99
CA ALA A 191 -9.49 -1.78 14.01
C ALA A 191 -10.50 -2.66 14.75
N ARG A 192 -10.48 -4.00 14.51
CA ARG A 192 -11.30 -4.96 15.24
C ARG A 192 -11.02 -4.95 16.75
N ASN A 193 -9.76 -4.96 17.13
CA ASN A 193 -9.39 -4.99 18.54
C ASN A 193 -9.76 -3.66 19.26
N VAL A 194 -9.57 -2.52 18.60
CA VAL A 194 -10.04 -1.21 19.10
C VAL A 194 -11.57 -1.20 19.24
N PHE A 195 -12.27 -1.69 18.24
CA PHE A 195 -13.74 -1.72 18.21
C PHE A 195 -14.36 -2.56 19.34
N TYR A 196 -13.76 -3.72 19.68
CA TYR A 196 -14.25 -4.59 20.75
C TYR A 196 -13.64 -4.26 22.13
N PHE A 197 -12.61 -3.44 22.20
CA PHE A 197 -11.95 -3.10 23.46
C PHE A 197 -12.89 -2.50 24.52
N PRO A 198 -13.82 -1.56 24.22
CA PRO A 198 -14.71 -1.02 25.22
C PRO A 198 -15.59 -2.07 25.93
N LEU A 199 -15.96 -3.15 25.24
CA LEU A 199 -16.68 -4.27 25.84
C LEU A 199 -15.81 -5.03 26.85
N ALA A 200 -14.54 -5.30 26.48
CA ALA A 200 -13.58 -5.94 27.39
C ALA A 200 -13.30 -5.04 28.61
N ALA A 201 -13.14 -3.75 28.38
CA ALA A 201 -12.93 -2.77 29.43
C ALA A 201 -14.13 -2.67 30.39
N ALA A 202 -15.36 -2.71 29.89
CA ALA A 202 -16.58 -2.71 30.72
C ALA A 202 -16.66 -3.97 31.60
N GLY A 203 -16.25 -5.13 31.09
CA GLY A 203 -16.11 -6.35 31.90
C GLY A 203 -15.04 -6.20 32.97
N ALA A 204 -13.86 -5.73 32.61
CA ALA A 204 -12.75 -5.52 33.54
C ALA A 204 -13.08 -4.49 34.64
N VAL A 205 -13.77 -3.41 34.29
CA VAL A 205 -14.22 -2.40 35.27
C VAL A 205 -15.15 -3.00 36.35
N ARG A 206 -16.07 -3.89 35.93
CA ARG A 206 -16.96 -4.62 36.86
C ARG A 206 -16.18 -5.52 37.80
N ASP A 207 -15.23 -6.29 37.26
CA ASP A 207 -14.41 -7.24 38.06
C ASP A 207 -13.47 -6.53 39.01
N LEU A 208 -12.88 -5.43 38.59
CA LEU A 208 -11.95 -4.61 39.39
C LEU A 208 -12.68 -3.64 40.36
N GLN A 209 -13.98 -3.48 40.19
CA GLN A 209 -14.81 -2.53 40.97
C GLN A 209 -14.28 -1.07 40.90
N VAL A 210 -13.79 -0.68 39.72
CA VAL A 210 -13.32 0.68 39.46
C VAL A 210 -14.36 1.47 38.66
N ASP A 211 -14.35 2.79 38.83
CA ASP A 211 -15.27 3.70 38.14
C ASP A 211 -14.50 4.48 37.06
N LEU A 212 -14.85 4.22 35.80
CA LEU A 212 -14.23 4.90 34.66
C LEU A 212 -15.31 5.56 33.79
N PRO A 213 -15.24 6.90 33.63
CA PRO A 213 -16.08 7.59 32.67
C PRO A 213 -15.55 7.42 31.24
N VAL A 214 -16.46 7.50 30.29
CA VAL A 214 -16.12 7.53 28.85
C VAL A 214 -17.00 8.55 28.14
N THR A 215 -16.45 9.18 27.09
CA THR A 215 -17.19 10.11 26.24
C THR A 215 -17.83 9.36 25.09
N LEU A 216 -19.13 9.57 24.90
CA LEU A 216 -19.90 9.02 23.77
C LEU A 216 -19.72 9.90 22.50
N PRO A 217 -19.98 9.39 21.29
CA PRO A 217 -19.85 10.15 20.05
C PRO A 217 -20.66 11.47 20.01
N ASN A 218 -21.82 11.52 20.69
CA ASN A 218 -22.64 12.73 20.83
C ASN A 218 -22.10 13.75 21.84
N GLY A 219 -20.99 13.44 22.53
CA GLY A 219 -20.35 14.29 23.53
C GLY A 219 -20.83 14.07 24.99
N ASP A 220 -21.81 13.21 25.24
CA ASP A 220 -22.24 12.84 26.57
C ASP A 220 -21.15 12.04 27.30
N VAL A 221 -21.05 12.21 28.59
CA VAL A 221 -20.14 11.42 29.45
C VAL A 221 -20.96 10.46 30.31
N ALA A 222 -20.60 9.19 30.27
CA ALA A 222 -21.29 8.14 31.00
C ALA A 222 -20.28 7.20 31.70
N ARG A 223 -20.75 6.47 32.70
CA ARG A 223 -19.96 5.40 33.33
C ARG A 223 -19.90 4.21 32.36
N LEU A 224 -18.70 3.67 32.14
CA LEU A 224 -18.47 2.58 31.21
C LEU A 224 -19.31 1.33 31.51
N ASP A 225 -19.44 0.96 32.77
CA ASP A 225 -20.18 -0.23 33.22
C ASP A 225 -21.72 -0.09 33.13
N SER A 226 -22.22 1.12 32.89
CA SER A 226 -23.67 1.42 32.74
C SER A 226 -24.13 1.43 31.27
N LEU A 227 -23.21 1.38 30.31
CA LEU A 227 -23.50 1.47 28.89
C LEU A 227 -24.11 0.16 28.33
N SER A 228 -25.02 0.32 27.39
CA SER A 228 -25.55 -0.77 26.59
C SER A 228 -24.50 -1.34 25.63
N LEU A 229 -24.75 -2.57 25.12
CA LEU A 229 -23.92 -3.21 24.12
C LEU A 229 -23.73 -2.31 22.87
N GLN A 230 -24.78 -1.62 22.45
CA GLN A 230 -24.75 -0.74 21.29
C GLN A 230 -23.87 0.52 21.51
N GLU A 231 -23.96 1.12 22.70
CA GLU A 231 -23.14 2.29 23.05
C GLU A 231 -21.65 1.92 23.15
N LEU A 232 -21.33 0.77 23.76
CA LEU A 232 -19.96 0.28 23.87
C LEU A 232 -19.32 -0.01 22.49
N LEU A 233 -20.10 -0.44 21.50
CA LEU A 233 -19.64 -0.68 20.14
C LEU A 233 -19.56 0.60 19.27
N ASN A 234 -19.87 1.78 19.86
CA ASN A 234 -19.79 3.07 19.19
C ASN A 234 -18.90 4.08 19.96
N ILE A 235 -17.89 3.60 20.69
CA ILE A 235 -16.86 4.46 21.28
C ILE A 235 -15.83 4.83 20.22
N ARG A 236 -15.49 6.13 20.11
CA ARG A 236 -14.45 6.59 19.16
C ARG A 236 -13.12 5.91 19.43
N THR A 237 -12.30 5.72 18.37
CA THR A 237 -10.95 5.17 18.51
C THR A 237 -10.12 5.92 19.58
N SER A 238 -10.12 7.26 19.56
CA SER A 238 -9.42 8.08 20.55
C SER A 238 -9.89 7.81 21.99
N ASP A 239 -11.21 7.81 22.20
CA ASP A 239 -11.82 7.61 23.52
C ASP A 239 -11.58 6.19 24.04
N ALA A 240 -11.57 5.18 23.14
CA ALA A 240 -11.21 3.80 23.49
C ALA A 240 -9.74 3.69 23.94
N LEU A 241 -8.81 4.41 23.29
CA LEU A 241 -7.40 4.43 23.66
C LEU A 241 -7.15 5.22 24.96
N ASP A 242 -7.90 6.28 25.19
CA ASP A 242 -7.87 7.00 26.48
C ASP A 242 -8.40 6.13 27.61
N LEU A 243 -9.48 5.39 27.37
CA LEU A 243 -10.03 4.40 28.29
C LEU A 243 -9.02 3.28 28.61
N TRP A 244 -8.30 2.79 27.58
CA TRP A 244 -7.23 1.80 27.78
C TRP A 244 -6.17 2.33 28.76
N HIS A 245 -5.69 3.55 28.55
CA HIS A 245 -4.72 4.18 29.43
C HIS A 245 -5.26 4.40 30.84
N ALA A 246 -6.50 4.87 30.98
CA ALA A 246 -7.15 5.08 32.26
C ALA A 246 -7.31 3.78 33.05
N LEU A 247 -7.69 2.69 32.39
CA LEU A 247 -7.84 1.36 33.00
C LEU A 247 -6.51 0.83 33.54
N TRP A 248 -5.40 0.96 32.79
CA TRP A 248 -4.07 0.54 33.26
C TRP A 248 -3.55 1.32 34.46
N ASN A 249 -4.09 2.52 34.71
CA ASN A 249 -3.75 3.37 35.86
C ASN A 249 -4.73 3.21 37.01
N SER A 250 -5.84 2.48 36.86
CA SER A 250 -6.91 2.40 37.87
C SER A 250 -6.68 1.30 38.92
N ALA A 251 -5.87 0.29 38.65
CA ALA A 251 -5.62 -0.87 39.51
C ALA A 251 -4.22 -1.46 39.28
N PRO A 252 -3.74 -2.40 40.11
CA PRO A 252 -2.45 -3.07 39.88
C PRO A 252 -2.40 -3.74 38.51
N ARG A 253 -1.28 -3.54 37.77
CA ARG A 253 -1.12 -3.99 36.37
C ARG A 253 -1.50 -5.46 36.16
N HIS A 254 -1.08 -6.37 37.04
CA HIS A 254 -1.41 -7.79 36.92
C HIS A 254 -2.91 -8.09 37.05
N ALA A 255 -3.65 -7.29 37.83
CA ALA A 255 -5.09 -7.43 37.96
C ALA A 255 -5.81 -6.91 36.73
N VAL A 256 -5.36 -5.76 36.19
CA VAL A 256 -5.88 -5.20 34.92
C VAL A 256 -5.64 -6.16 33.76
N ALA A 257 -4.40 -6.71 33.61
CA ALA A 257 -4.06 -7.66 32.58
C ALA A 257 -4.98 -8.88 32.62
N ARG A 258 -5.14 -9.49 33.80
CA ARG A 258 -6.01 -10.67 33.97
C ARG A 258 -7.47 -10.35 33.63
N ALA A 259 -8.00 -9.24 34.15
CA ALA A 259 -9.39 -8.85 33.86
C ALA A 259 -9.62 -8.59 32.36
N LEU A 260 -8.68 -7.92 31.69
CA LEU A 260 -8.75 -7.73 30.24
C LEU A 260 -8.68 -9.05 29.47
N ASP A 261 -7.77 -9.98 29.83
CA ASP A 261 -7.66 -11.27 29.19
C ASP A 261 -8.96 -12.09 29.34
N ASP A 262 -9.57 -12.06 30.53
CA ASP A 262 -10.83 -12.75 30.78
C ASP A 262 -12.01 -12.21 29.95
N HIS A 263 -11.96 -10.96 29.51
CA HIS A 263 -13.03 -10.28 28.75
C HIS A 263 -12.65 -9.92 27.31
N SER A 264 -11.42 -10.20 26.84
CA SER A 264 -10.98 -9.84 25.50
C SER A 264 -11.46 -10.82 24.43
N LEU A 265 -11.98 -10.31 23.31
CA LEU A 265 -12.30 -11.11 22.15
C LEU A 265 -11.08 -11.92 21.66
N SER A 266 -9.89 -11.33 21.69
CA SER A 266 -8.66 -11.96 21.20
C SER A 266 -8.25 -13.18 22.04
N THR A 267 -8.57 -13.19 23.32
CA THR A 267 -8.28 -14.32 24.24
C THR A 267 -9.41 -15.34 24.22
N VAL A 268 -10.66 -14.88 24.26
CA VAL A 268 -11.86 -15.75 24.41
C VAL A 268 -12.30 -16.37 23.07
N GLY A 269 -12.12 -15.66 21.94
CA GLY A 269 -12.59 -16.06 20.62
C GLY A 269 -14.10 -15.80 20.40
N TYR A 270 -14.51 -15.58 19.16
CA TYR A 270 -15.85 -15.13 18.78
C TYR A 270 -17.00 -15.97 19.35
N GLN A 271 -16.85 -17.29 19.37
CA GLN A 271 -17.94 -18.18 19.78
C GLN A 271 -18.28 -18.03 21.25
N ASP A 272 -17.29 -18.09 22.13
CA ASP A 272 -17.49 -17.97 23.57
C ASP A 272 -17.74 -16.53 23.97
N TYR A 273 -17.13 -15.57 23.28
CA TYR A 273 -17.34 -14.15 23.49
C TYR A 273 -18.80 -13.74 23.25
N GLY A 274 -19.39 -14.16 22.12
CA GLY A 274 -20.80 -13.90 21.84
C GLY A 274 -21.75 -14.51 22.88
N ARG A 275 -21.43 -15.72 23.40
CA ARG A 275 -22.20 -16.39 24.46
C ARG A 275 -22.15 -15.61 25.78
N ARG A 276 -20.95 -15.12 26.17
CA ARG A 276 -20.78 -14.30 27.40
C ARG A 276 -21.53 -12.99 27.31
N LEU A 277 -21.42 -12.27 26.18
CA LEU A 277 -22.13 -11.02 26.00
C LEU A 277 -23.66 -11.19 26.04
N ALA A 278 -24.19 -12.28 25.49
CA ALA A 278 -25.61 -12.58 25.57
C ALA A 278 -26.07 -12.80 27.01
N LEU A 279 -25.23 -13.36 27.89
CA LEU A 279 -25.53 -13.50 29.31
C LEU A 279 -25.43 -12.15 30.06
N ASP A 280 -24.45 -11.33 29.72
CA ASP A 280 -24.15 -10.06 30.42
C ASP A 280 -25.17 -8.96 30.05
N TYR A 281 -25.55 -8.88 28.78
CA TYR A 281 -26.38 -7.79 28.24
C TYR A 281 -27.80 -8.25 27.80
N GLY A 282 -28.10 -9.54 27.84
CA GLY A 282 -29.39 -10.08 27.42
C GLY A 282 -29.57 -10.16 25.89
N ASP A 283 -28.63 -9.63 25.12
CA ASP A 283 -28.65 -9.59 23.66
C ASP A 283 -27.45 -10.36 23.07
N PRO A 284 -27.61 -11.07 21.94
CA PRO A 284 -26.51 -11.69 21.27
C PRO A 284 -25.56 -10.61 20.67
N LEU A 285 -24.28 -10.94 20.56
CA LEU A 285 -23.32 -10.05 19.86
C LEU A 285 -23.83 -9.81 18.42
N PRO A 286 -24.13 -8.56 18.04
CA PRO A 286 -24.54 -8.29 16.66
C PRO A 286 -23.37 -8.47 15.71
N ALA A 287 -23.67 -9.01 14.51
CA ALA A 287 -22.67 -9.09 13.45
C ALA A 287 -22.32 -7.67 12.99
N SER A 288 -21.09 -7.25 13.25
CA SER A 288 -20.55 -5.96 12.80
C SER A 288 -20.14 -6.02 11.34
N VAL A 289 -20.23 -4.90 10.63
CA VAL A 289 -19.91 -4.81 9.21
C VAL A 289 -18.66 -3.95 8.96
N VAL A 290 -18.04 -4.20 7.80
CA VAL A 290 -16.98 -3.38 7.24
C VAL A 290 -17.50 -2.76 5.94
N LEU A 291 -17.56 -1.43 5.88
CA LEU A 291 -17.94 -0.70 4.68
C LEU A 291 -16.70 -0.59 3.78
N VAL A 292 -16.84 -0.90 2.50
CA VAL A 292 -15.74 -0.80 1.54
C VAL A 292 -16.22 -0.13 0.25
N ALA A 293 -15.39 0.69 -0.38
CA ALA A 293 -15.67 1.16 -1.73
C ALA A 293 -15.84 -0.03 -2.69
N ALA A 294 -16.69 0.07 -3.69
CA ALA A 294 -16.84 -0.98 -4.72
C ALA A 294 -15.52 -1.28 -5.45
N THR A 295 -14.63 -0.29 -5.52
CA THR A 295 -13.27 -0.35 -6.06
C THR A 295 -12.23 -0.94 -5.12
N ALA A 296 -12.61 -1.35 -3.91
CA ALA A 296 -11.68 -1.88 -2.92
C ALA A 296 -11.02 -3.18 -3.39
N HIS A 297 -9.74 -3.33 -3.07
CA HIS A 297 -8.95 -4.48 -3.46
C HIS A 297 -9.54 -5.79 -2.89
N TYR A 298 -9.51 -6.88 -3.67
CA TYR A 298 -10.04 -8.20 -3.27
C TYR A 298 -9.45 -8.79 -1.98
N SER A 299 -8.35 -8.23 -1.48
CA SER A 299 -7.75 -8.65 -0.20
C SER A 299 -8.71 -8.52 0.98
N TRP A 300 -9.64 -7.57 0.96
CA TRP A 300 -10.60 -7.35 2.04
C TRP A 300 -11.50 -8.56 2.29
N GLU A 301 -11.90 -9.28 1.24
CA GLU A 301 -12.63 -10.54 1.40
C GLU A 301 -11.78 -11.62 2.10
N LYS A 302 -10.50 -11.73 1.74
CA LYS A 302 -9.58 -12.68 2.38
C LYS A 302 -9.36 -12.33 3.85
N ILE A 303 -9.18 -11.05 4.13
CA ILE A 303 -8.91 -10.52 5.47
C ILE A 303 -10.09 -10.77 6.40
N THR A 304 -11.31 -10.44 5.98
CA THR A 304 -12.51 -10.67 6.80
C THR A 304 -12.77 -12.15 7.07
N ARG A 305 -12.45 -13.04 6.12
CA ARG A 305 -12.51 -14.49 6.32
C ARG A 305 -11.43 -14.95 7.31
N ALA A 306 -10.20 -14.49 7.16
CA ALA A 306 -9.08 -14.87 8.04
C ALA A 306 -9.26 -14.39 9.49
N LEU A 307 -9.82 -13.18 9.68
CA LEU A 307 -10.12 -12.63 11.00
C LEU A 307 -11.40 -13.19 11.65
N GLY A 308 -12.12 -14.10 10.97
CA GLY A 308 -13.35 -14.69 11.48
C GLY A 308 -14.56 -13.74 11.48
N ILE A 309 -14.47 -12.59 10.82
CA ILE A 309 -15.57 -11.63 10.65
C ILE A 309 -16.59 -12.19 9.65
N GLY A 310 -16.12 -12.81 8.57
CA GLY A 310 -16.91 -13.36 7.49
C GLY A 310 -17.12 -12.39 6.32
N SER A 311 -17.02 -12.89 5.08
CA SER A 311 -17.16 -12.05 3.87
C SER A 311 -18.58 -11.49 3.68
N ASN A 312 -19.60 -12.10 4.27
CA ASN A 312 -20.97 -11.56 4.25
C ASN A 312 -21.13 -10.27 5.08
N GLN A 313 -20.14 -9.92 5.89
CA GLN A 313 -20.12 -8.69 6.67
C GLN A 313 -19.43 -7.52 5.91
N ILE A 314 -18.94 -7.75 4.70
CA ILE A 314 -18.52 -6.68 3.82
C ILE A 314 -19.74 -6.05 3.16
N VAL A 315 -19.84 -4.74 3.29
CA VAL A 315 -20.88 -3.94 2.64
C VAL A 315 -20.23 -3.04 1.61
N HIS A 316 -20.45 -3.34 0.34
CA HIS A 316 -19.91 -2.53 -0.75
C HIS A 316 -20.73 -1.25 -0.93
N ILE A 317 -20.06 -0.13 -0.98
CA ILE A 317 -20.61 1.19 -1.30
C ILE A 317 -20.37 1.45 -2.79
N PRO A 318 -21.41 1.75 -3.59
CA PRO A 318 -21.24 2.04 -5.01
C PRO A 318 -20.38 3.25 -5.24
N VAL A 319 -19.92 3.42 -6.48
CA VAL A 319 -19.10 4.55 -6.89
C VAL A 319 -19.91 5.63 -7.59
N ASP A 320 -19.40 6.86 -7.52
CA ASP A 320 -19.89 8.00 -8.31
C ASP A 320 -19.43 7.90 -9.79
N ARG A 321 -19.75 8.90 -10.58
CA ARG A 321 -19.38 8.99 -12.02
C ARG A 321 -17.87 9.06 -12.27
N ASN A 322 -17.06 9.31 -11.24
CA ASN A 322 -15.61 9.39 -11.30
C ASN A 322 -14.94 8.18 -10.65
N PHE A 323 -15.68 7.09 -10.45
CA PHE A 323 -15.20 5.85 -9.81
C PHE A 323 -14.75 6.01 -8.35
N ARG A 324 -15.19 7.04 -7.65
CA ARG A 324 -14.90 7.30 -6.25
C ARG A 324 -16.06 6.83 -5.39
N LEU A 325 -15.83 6.45 -4.15
CA LEU A 325 -16.86 6.08 -3.19
C LEU A 325 -17.96 7.16 -3.14
N ASP A 326 -19.20 6.79 -3.40
CA ASP A 326 -20.35 7.70 -3.34
C ASP A 326 -20.73 7.99 -1.89
N THR A 327 -20.43 9.20 -1.43
CA THR A 327 -20.69 9.65 -0.04
C THR A 327 -22.18 9.76 0.28
N THR A 328 -23.04 9.97 -0.72
CA THR A 328 -24.49 9.95 -0.54
C THR A 328 -24.99 8.51 -0.28
N ALA A 329 -24.51 7.55 -1.06
CA ALA A 329 -24.79 6.14 -0.84
C ALA A 329 -24.20 5.66 0.50
N LEU A 330 -23.01 6.12 0.87
CA LEU A 330 -22.40 5.84 2.17
C LEU A 330 -23.30 6.31 3.32
N TRP A 331 -23.77 7.55 3.27
CA TRP A 331 -24.68 8.09 4.29
C TRP A 331 -25.97 7.26 4.40
N GLN A 332 -26.63 6.96 3.28
CA GLN A 332 -27.85 6.16 3.24
C GLN A 332 -27.63 4.76 3.85
N GLN A 333 -26.49 4.16 3.59
CA GLN A 333 -26.13 2.85 4.13
C GLN A 333 -25.90 2.93 5.65
N ILE A 334 -25.22 3.95 6.15
CA ILE A 334 -25.03 4.18 7.59
C ILE A 334 -26.39 4.34 8.29
N GLU A 335 -27.29 5.18 7.77
CA GLU A 335 -28.64 5.31 8.32
C GLU A 335 -29.43 3.98 8.36
N SER A 336 -29.32 3.19 7.28
CA SER A 336 -29.96 1.88 7.20
C SER A 336 -29.44 0.89 8.23
N LEU A 337 -28.11 0.82 8.39
CA LEU A 337 -27.44 -0.04 9.38
C LEU A 337 -27.79 0.39 10.81
N THR A 338 -27.78 1.69 11.08
CA THR A 338 -28.15 2.25 12.40
C THR A 338 -29.58 1.91 12.79
N ARG A 339 -30.55 2.08 11.88
CA ARG A 339 -31.96 1.67 12.12
C ARG A 339 -32.11 0.18 12.42
N ARG A 340 -31.25 -0.65 11.84
CA ARG A 340 -31.20 -2.10 12.06
C ARG A 340 -30.34 -2.51 13.25
N ARG A 341 -29.73 -1.55 13.96
CA ARG A 341 -28.78 -1.79 15.06
C ARG A 341 -27.60 -2.67 14.67
N VAL A 342 -27.12 -2.53 13.43
CA VAL A 342 -25.92 -3.23 12.94
C VAL A 342 -24.72 -2.33 13.13
N PRO A 343 -23.76 -2.70 14.00
CA PRO A 343 -22.59 -1.88 14.25
C PRO A 343 -21.63 -1.84 13.04
N ILE A 344 -20.99 -0.71 12.86
CA ILE A 344 -20.01 -0.50 11.79
C ILE A 344 -18.61 -0.51 12.43
N MET A 345 -17.81 -1.50 12.07
CA MET A 345 -16.46 -1.65 12.60
C MET A 345 -15.48 -0.69 11.93
N ALA A 346 -15.51 -0.64 10.60
CA ALA A 346 -14.60 0.17 9.82
C ALA A 346 -15.22 0.60 8.49
N CYS A 347 -14.74 1.72 7.94
CA CYS A 347 -14.94 2.16 6.58
C CYS A 347 -13.58 2.21 5.87
N ILE A 348 -13.47 1.48 4.77
CA ILE A 348 -12.26 1.38 3.96
C ILE A 348 -12.41 2.29 2.74
N THR A 349 -11.57 3.31 2.66
CA THR A 349 -11.44 4.20 1.51
C THR A 349 -10.25 3.79 0.65
N VAL A 350 -10.23 4.17 -0.61
CA VAL A 350 -9.14 3.83 -1.52
C VAL A 350 -8.48 5.10 -2.05
N CYS A 351 -7.17 5.18 -1.90
CA CYS A 351 -6.35 6.23 -2.50
C CYS A 351 -5.56 5.64 -3.68
N GLY A 352 -6.09 5.75 -4.88
CA GLY A 352 -5.54 5.12 -6.07
C GLY A 352 -6.04 3.68 -6.25
N THR A 353 -7.22 3.54 -6.86
CA THR A 353 -7.84 2.24 -7.14
C THR A 353 -6.99 1.41 -8.10
N THR A 354 -7.15 0.09 -8.06
CA THR A 354 -6.39 -0.82 -8.92
C THR A 354 -6.79 -0.70 -10.38
N GLU A 355 -8.04 -0.42 -10.66
CA GLU A 355 -8.61 -0.44 -12.00
C GLU A 355 -8.31 0.86 -12.76
N GLU A 356 -8.64 2.03 -12.21
CA GLU A 356 -8.60 3.33 -12.88
C GLU A 356 -7.80 4.40 -12.14
N SER A 357 -7.19 4.05 -11.00
CA SER A 357 -6.43 4.93 -10.11
C SER A 357 -7.23 6.11 -9.52
N ALA A 358 -8.54 5.93 -9.32
CA ALA A 358 -9.38 6.92 -8.66
C ALA A 358 -8.96 7.12 -7.19
N VAL A 359 -9.20 8.34 -6.68
CA VAL A 359 -8.89 8.74 -5.30
C VAL A 359 -10.19 9.15 -4.62
N ASP A 360 -10.61 8.36 -3.62
CA ASP A 360 -11.80 8.66 -2.82
C ASP A 360 -11.67 10.02 -2.13
N GLN A 361 -12.78 10.75 -2.01
CA GLN A 361 -12.82 12.05 -1.35
C GLN A 361 -12.82 11.85 0.17
N LEU A 362 -11.65 11.63 0.75
CA LEU A 362 -11.48 11.28 2.15
C LEU A 362 -11.99 12.38 3.09
N ASP A 363 -11.82 13.65 2.73
CA ASP A 363 -12.36 14.79 3.48
C ASP A 363 -13.89 14.74 3.60
N ASP A 364 -14.60 14.41 2.51
CA ASP A 364 -16.05 14.25 2.50
C ASP A 364 -16.48 13.00 3.31
N ILE A 365 -15.72 11.90 3.24
CA ILE A 365 -16.00 10.68 4.03
C ILE A 365 -15.80 10.91 5.53
N ILE A 366 -14.79 11.67 5.93
CA ILE A 366 -14.60 12.12 7.31
C ILE A 366 -15.80 12.95 7.76
N ALA A 367 -16.27 13.90 6.94
CA ALA A 367 -17.45 14.68 7.26
C ALA A 367 -18.72 13.81 7.42
N VAL A 368 -18.86 12.74 6.65
CA VAL A 368 -19.94 11.75 6.82
C VAL A 368 -19.84 11.05 8.17
N ARG A 369 -18.64 10.64 8.62
CA ARG A 369 -18.43 10.05 9.95
C ARG A 369 -18.78 11.05 11.06
N ASP A 370 -18.27 12.27 10.99
CA ASP A 370 -18.51 13.31 11.98
C ASP A 370 -20.02 13.63 12.10
N ARG A 371 -20.71 13.61 10.97
CA ARG A 371 -22.18 13.73 10.93
C ARG A 371 -22.87 12.53 11.59
N ALA A 372 -22.40 11.29 11.32
CA ALA A 372 -22.97 10.09 11.95
C ALA A 372 -22.76 10.10 13.47
N GLU A 373 -21.64 10.58 13.94
CA GLU A 373 -21.37 10.75 15.37
C GLU A 373 -22.34 11.73 16.02
N SER A 374 -22.54 12.90 15.40
CA SER A 374 -23.39 13.96 15.99
C SER A 374 -24.90 13.67 15.88
N GLU A 375 -25.36 13.11 14.74
CA GLU A 375 -26.79 12.91 14.47
C GLU A 375 -27.31 11.54 14.91
N LEU A 376 -26.45 10.50 14.82
CA LEU A 376 -26.86 9.11 15.05
C LEU A 376 -26.18 8.44 16.26
N GLY A 377 -25.16 9.05 16.83
CA GLY A 377 -24.33 8.46 17.90
C GLY A 377 -23.53 7.24 17.42
N VAL A 378 -23.19 7.18 16.13
CA VAL A 378 -22.48 6.07 15.49
C VAL A 378 -21.13 6.51 15.00
N THR A 379 -20.08 5.75 15.33
CA THR A 379 -18.72 5.97 14.86
C THR A 379 -18.14 4.69 14.27
N PHE A 380 -17.03 4.82 13.53
CA PHE A 380 -16.30 3.71 12.95
C PHE A 380 -14.85 4.11 12.62
N HIS A 381 -13.96 3.12 12.60
CA HIS A 381 -12.58 3.31 12.18
C HIS A 381 -12.51 3.63 10.68
N ILE A 382 -11.77 4.65 10.27
CA ILE A 382 -11.51 4.95 8.87
C ILE A 382 -10.09 4.50 8.52
N HIS A 383 -10.00 3.57 7.59
CA HIS A 383 -8.75 3.13 7.00
C HIS A 383 -8.64 3.59 5.55
N SER A 384 -7.51 4.18 5.16
CA SER A 384 -7.23 4.50 3.76
C SER A 384 -6.27 3.46 3.17
N ASP A 385 -6.79 2.63 2.27
CA ASP A 385 -5.98 1.75 1.42
C ASP A 385 -5.31 2.62 0.34
N ALA A 386 -4.16 3.16 0.68
CA ALA A 386 -3.32 3.96 -0.19
C ALA A 386 -2.15 3.15 -0.75
N CYS A 387 -2.31 1.83 -0.85
CA CYS A 387 -1.28 0.92 -1.38
C CYS A 387 -0.69 1.43 -2.69
N TYR A 388 -1.53 1.93 -3.59
CA TYR A 388 -1.05 2.49 -4.85
C TYR A 388 -0.77 3.99 -4.74
N GLY A 389 -1.75 4.78 -4.34
CA GLY A 389 -1.69 6.23 -4.43
C GLY A 389 -0.92 6.93 -3.30
N GLY A 390 -0.49 6.23 -2.26
CA GLY A 390 0.09 6.84 -1.07
C GLY A 390 1.29 7.75 -1.35
N TYR A 391 2.21 7.32 -2.22
CA TYR A 391 3.34 8.16 -2.62
C TYR A 391 2.94 9.43 -3.37
N ALA A 392 1.73 9.49 -3.97
CA ALA A 392 1.24 10.70 -4.61
C ALA A 392 1.05 11.87 -3.63
N ALA A 393 0.96 11.59 -2.32
CA ALA A 393 0.96 12.63 -1.28
C ALA A 393 2.23 13.50 -1.33
N SER A 394 3.37 12.96 -1.80
CA SER A 394 4.62 13.72 -1.97
C SER A 394 4.51 14.88 -2.96
N VAL A 395 3.55 14.82 -3.89
CA VAL A 395 3.26 15.91 -4.85
C VAL A 395 2.74 17.15 -4.14
N THR A 396 2.10 16.98 -2.98
CA THR A 396 1.49 18.08 -2.21
C THR A 396 2.47 18.83 -1.30
N TRP A 397 3.77 18.50 -1.34
CA TRP A 397 4.79 19.13 -0.49
C TRP A 397 5.79 19.95 -1.30
N ASN A 398 6.05 21.17 -0.84
CA ASN A 398 7.19 21.98 -1.25
C ASN A 398 8.47 21.50 -0.54
N ALA A 399 9.61 21.90 -1.09
CA ALA A 399 10.92 21.61 -0.52
C ALA A 399 11.16 22.19 0.89
N ASP A 400 10.43 23.22 1.27
CA ASP A 400 10.47 23.88 2.58
C ASP A 400 9.50 23.30 3.61
N GLY A 401 8.79 22.22 3.25
CA GLY A 401 7.81 21.57 4.13
C GLY A 401 6.43 22.23 4.17
N THR A 402 6.14 23.18 3.29
CA THR A 402 4.80 23.76 3.14
C THR A 402 3.95 22.96 2.17
N ARG A 403 2.62 23.01 2.33
CA ARG A 403 1.67 22.36 1.41
C ARG A 403 1.52 23.15 0.13
N ARG A 404 1.40 22.45 -0.97
CA ARG A 404 1.16 23.00 -2.32
C ARG A 404 -0.33 23.07 -2.61
N THR A 405 -0.71 24.14 -3.31
CA THR A 405 -2.04 24.28 -3.89
C THR A 405 -2.16 23.54 -5.21
N ALA A 406 -3.39 23.23 -5.64
CA ALA A 406 -3.63 22.67 -6.97
C ALA A 406 -3.09 23.55 -8.10
N ALA A 407 -3.16 24.88 -7.96
CA ALA A 407 -2.66 25.82 -8.95
C ALA A 407 -1.13 25.73 -9.14
N GLU A 408 -0.37 25.61 -8.04
CA GLU A 408 1.09 25.41 -8.07
C GLU A 408 1.47 24.09 -8.73
N ILE A 409 0.73 23.01 -8.43
CA ILE A 409 0.99 21.70 -9.03
C ILE A 409 0.67 21.72 -10.53
N ARG A 410 -0.46 22.33 -10.94
CA ARG A 410 -0.84 22.48 -12.35
C ARG A 410 0.20 23.27 -13.15
N ALA A 411 0.79 24.29 -12.56
CA ALA A 411 1.83 25.07 -13.21
C ALA A 411 3.07 24.23 -13.57
N ASP A 412 3.43 23.26 -12.71
CA ASP A 412 4.58 22.37 -12.94
C ASP A 412 4.26 21.24 -13.94
N VAL A 413 3.04 20.70 -13.93
CA VAL A 413 2.62 19.60 -14.81
C VAL A 413 2.27 20.11 -16.22
N GLY A 414 1.82 21.35 -16.32
CA GLY A 414 1.43 21.97 -17.59
C GLY A 414 0.06 21.51 -18.11
N GLY A 415 -0.92 21.26 -17.20
CA GLY A 415 -2.25 20.76 -17.55
C GLY A 415 -3.32 21.08 -16.51
N GLU A 416 -4.45 20.38 -16.57
CA GLU A 416 -5.58 20.55 -15.65
C GLU A 416 -5.46 19.72 -14.36
N TRP A 417 -4.53 18.77 -14.31
CA TRP A 417 -4.27 17.96 -13.13
C TRP A 417 -3.34 18.67 -12.13
N PRO A 418 -3.61 18.52 -10.83
CA PRO A 418 -4.74 17.86 -10.17
C PRO A 418 -5.98 18.76 -10.09
N THR A 419 -7.13 18.13 -9.84
CA THR A 419 -8.32 18.86 -9.41
C THR A 419 -8.15 19.37 -7.97
N ASP A 420 -8.90 20.41 -7.59
CA ASP A 420 -8.89 20.89 -6.20
C ASP A 420 -9.39 19.79 -5.23
N ASN A 421 -10.35 18.97 -5.67
CA ASN A 421 -10.85 17.82 -4.91
C ASN A 421 -9.76 16.78 -4.65
N TRP A 422 -8.94 16.46 -5.65
CA TRP A 422 -7.82 15.55 -5.48
C TRP A 422 -6.83 16.05 -4.42
N VAL A 423 -6.50 17.34 -4.45
CA VAL A 423 -5.58 17.94 -3.46
C VAL A 423 -6.18 17.88 -2.07
N ARG A 424 -7.50 18.18 -1.91
CA ARG A 424 -8.17 18.05 -0.61
C ARG A 424 -8.14 16.63 -0.08
N ALA A 425 -8.43 15.62 -0.93
CA ALA A 425 -8.38 14.22 -0.55
C ALA A 425 -6.98 13.80 -0.06
N MET A 426 -5.91 14.22 -0.77
CA MET A 426 -4.53 13.94 -0.37
C MET A 426 -4.13 14.62 0.94
N ILE A 427 -4.56 15.86 1.15
CA ILE A 427 -4.31 16.61 2.39
C ILE A 427 -5.12 16.02 3.58
N ALA A 428 -6.22 15.33 3.30
CA ALA A 428 -7.05 14.68 4.32
C ALA A 428 -6.49 13.32 4.82
N LEU A 429 -5.48 12.73 4.16
CA LEU A 429 -4.90 11.44 4.57
C LEU A 429 -4.59 11.35 6.08
N PRO A 430 -4.05 12.40 6.76
CA PRO A 430 -3.77 12.32 8.20
C PRO A 430 -5.03 12.30 9.09
N LEU A 431 -6.22 12.44 8.52
CA LEU A 431 -7.49 12.31 9.25
C LEU A 431 -7.94 10.85 9.37
N ALA A 432 -7.48 9.96 8.51
CA ALA A 432 -7.71 8.52 8.64
C ALA A 432 -7.06 7.97 9.91
N ASP A 433 -7.64 6.93 10.51
CA ASP A 433 -7.11 6.29 11.71
C ASP A 433 -5.91 5.39 11.40
N SER A 434 -5.86 4.85 10.18
CA SER A 434 -4.73 4.10 9.65
C SER A 434 -4.61 4.21 8.12
N VAL A 435 -3.41 4.02 7.59
CA VAL A 435 -3.10 4.11 6.16
C VAL A 435 -2.15 2.99 5.76
N THR A 436 -2.41 2.36 4.61
CA THR A 436 -1.49 1.42 3.97
C THR A 436 -0.84 2.06 2.76
N ILE A 437 0.47 1.85 2.58
CA ILE A 437 1.24 2.35 1.43
C ILE A 437 2.14 1.23 0.90
N ASP A 438 2.26 1.06 -0.43
CA ASP A 438 3.17 0.08 -1.02
C ASP A 438 4.40 0.76 -1.67
N PRO A 439 5.56 0.82 -0.98
CA PRO A 439 6.80 1.30 -1.59
C PRO A 439 7.17 0.55 -2.87
N HIS A 440 6.81 -0.73 -3.00
CA HIS A 440 7.04 -1.52 -4.22
C HIS A 440 6.16 -1.17 -5.42
N LYS A 441 5.25 -0.18 -5.29
CA LYS A 441 4.45 0.39 -6.38
C LYS A 441 5.03 1.75 -6.81
N LEU A 442 4.37 2.86 -6.46
CA LEU A 442 4.83 4.22 -6.79
C LEU A 442 6.10 4.67 -6.03
N GLY A 443 6.61 3.85 -5.12
CA GLY A 443 7.93 4.06 -4.52
C GLY A 443 9.08 3.47 -5.34
N TYR A 444 8.82 2.67 -6.38
CA TYR A 444 9.84 2.05 -7.26
C TYR A 444 10.88 1.22 -6.49
N ILE A 445 10.42 0.50 -5.47
CA ILE A 445 11.23 -0.34 -4.58
C ILE A 445 11.08 -1.82 -4.96
N PRO A 446 12.12 -2.67 -4.82
CA PRO A 446 12.00 -4.12 -4.98
C PRO A 446 11.02 -4.73 -3.96
N TYR A 447 10.33 -5.81 -4.35
CA TYR A 447 9.58 -6.65 -3.41
C TYR A 447 10.54 -7.36 -2.42
N PRO A 448 10.08 -7.66 -1.18
CA PRO A 448 8.80 -7.29 -0.56
C PRO A 448 8.88 -5.91 0.11
N ALA A 449 7.96 -5.01 -0.14
CA ALA A 449 7.89 -3.69 0.50
C ALA A 449 6.46 -3.12 0.47
N GLY A 450 5.67 -3.44 1.47
CA GLY A 450 4.46 -2.73 1.87
C GLY A 450 4.74 -1.92 3.13
N ALA A 451 3.84 -1.04 3.54
CA ALA A 451 3.91 -0.31 4.80
C ALA A 451 2.53 -0.15 5.42
N PHE A 452 2.47 -0.25 6.73
CA PHE A 452 1.30 0.03 7.55
C PHE A 452 1.59 1.19 8.49
N LEU A 453 0.68 2.17 8.55
CA LEU A 453 0.81 3.38 9.36
C LEU A 453 -0.42 3.57 10.24
N LEU A 454 -0.20 3.85 11.51
CA LEU A 454 -1.20 4.20 12.52
C LEU A 454 -1.09 5.68 12.89
N LYS A 455 -2.22 6.37 12.95
CA LYS A 455 -2.32 7.73 13.48
C LYS A 455 -1.99 7.80 14.97
N GLU A 456 -2.50 6.81 15.74
CA GLU A 456 -2.34 6.69 17.19
C GLU A 456 -1.56 5.42 17.55
N ARG A 457 -0.28 5.58 17.88
CA ARG A 457 0.62 4.48 18.24
C ARG A 457 0.12 3.56 19.35
N ARG A 458 -0.70 4.10 20.27
CA ARG A 458 -1.27 3.34 21.39
C ARG A 458 -2.14 2.17 20.94
N ALA A 459 -2.76 2.26 19.74
CA ALA A 459 -3.63 1.21 19.22
C ALA A 459 -2.88 -0.13 18.99
N ARG A 460 -1.57 -0.10 18.74
CA ARG A 460 -0.74 -1.31 18.59
C ARG A 460 -0.69 -2.18 19.86
N GLU A 461 -0.87 -1.56 21.03
CA GLU A 461 -0.86 -2.30 22.30
C GLU A 461 -2.02 -3.30 22.41
N LEU A 462 -3.12 -3.06 21.70
CA LEU A 462 -4.28 -3.96 21.67
C LEU A 462 -4.04 -5.25 20.83
N VAL A 463 -2.93 -5.32 20.13
CA VAL A 463 -2.50 -6.50 19.36
C VAL A 463 -1.15 -7.04 19.84
N ALA A 464 -0.56 -6.43 20.85
CA ALA A 464 0.77 -6.78 21.34
C ALA A 464 0.82 -8.21 21.90
N VAL A 465 1.83 -8.98 21.46
CA VAL A 465 2.17 -10.30 22.01
C VAL A 465 3.65 -10.28 22.37
N THR A 466 3.97 -10.50 23.65
CA THR A 466 5.36 -10.45 24.13
C THR A 466 5.83 -11.84 24.53
N PRO A 467 6.52 -12.57 23.63
CA PRO A 467 7.15 -13.83 24.02
C PRO A 467 8.37 -13.55 24.92
N PRO A 468 8.77 -14.48 25.79
CA PRO A 468 9.84 -14.26 26.79
C PRO A 468 11.18 -13.82 26.20
N TYR A 469 11.50 -14.22 24.97
CA TYR A 469 12.74 -13.84 24.27
C TYR A 469 12.70 -12.50 23.58
N LEU A 470 11.55 -11.78 23.58
CA LEU A 470 11.39 -10.41 23.07
C LEU A 470 11.10 -9.42 24.20
N GLU A 471 11.30 -9.79 25.46
CA GLU A 471 11.17 -8.85 26.57
C GLU A 471 12.32 -7.84 26.53
N PRO A 472 12.04 -6.52 26.59
CA PRO A 472 13.08 -5.51 26.68
C PRO A 472 13.95 -5.74 27.91
N THR A 473 15.28 -5.72 27.74
CA THR A 473 16.19 -5.75 28.89
C THR A 473 15.97 -4.52 29.76
N ALA A 474 15.87 -4.69 31.06
CA ALA A 474 15.66 -3.59 32.02
C ALA A 474 16.65 -2.44 31.77
N GLY A 475 16.13 -1.22 31.60
CA GLY A 475 16.93 -0.02 31.29
C GLY A 475 16.96 0.36 29.80
N LEU A 476 16.26 -0.40 28.92
CA LEU A 476 16.07 -0.08 27.49
C LEU A 476 14.64 0.36 27.17
N ASP A 477 13.96 1.02 28.10
CA ASP A 477 12.57 1.48 27.91
C ASP A 477 12.41 2.38 26.67
N SER A 478 13.48 3.10 26.26
CA SER A 478 13.51 3.87 25.01
C SER A 478 13.66 3.02 23.75
N ALA A 479 13.90 1.72 23.88
CA ALA A 479 14.08 0.81 22.75
C ALA A 479 12.85 -0.10 22.49
N GLU A 480 11.76 0.11 23.22
CA GLU A 480 10.54 -0.72 23.08
C GLU A 480 10.03 -0.76 21.64
N ASP A 481 10.06 0.36 20.95
CA ASP A 481 9.65 0.48 19.55
C ASP A 481 10.50 -0.38 18.59
N LEU A 482 11.71 -0.74 18.98
CA LEU A 482 12.63 -1.56 18.20
C LEU A 482 12.39 -3.07 18.31
N PHE A 483 11.41 -3.48 19.14
CA PHE A 483 10.93 -4.86 19.22
C PHE A 483 9.67 -5.03 18.36
N LEU A 484 9.80 -4.82 17.05
CA LEU A 484 8.69 -4.81 16.10
C LEU A 484 7.83 -6.08 16.18
N GLY A 485 8.45 -7.24 16.35
CA GLY A 485 7.76 -8.52 16.43
C GLY A 485 6.68 -8.66 17.51
N ARG A 486 6.64 -7.72 18.48
CA ARG A 486 5.55 -7.66 19.47
C ARG A 486 4.22 -7.18 18.90
N PHE A 487 4.26 -6.31 17.89
CA PHE A 487 3.13 -5.53 17.42
C PHE A 487 2.66 -5.90 16.02
N ILE A 488 3.50 -6.56 15.24
CA ILE A 488 3.27 -6.90 13.85
C ILE A 488 2.73 -8.32 13.71
N PHE A 489 1.97 -8.56 12.65
CA PHE A 489 1.47 -9.90 12.34
C PHE A 489 2.58 -10.83 11.83
N GLU A 490 3.51 -10.30 11.06
CA GLU A 490 4.69 -11.04 10.60
C GLU A 490 5.67 -11.22 11.76
N GLY A 491 6.39 -12.33 11.77
CA GLY A 491 7.49 -12.54 12.72
C GLY A 491 8.81 -12.03 12.13
N SER A 492 9.71 -12.95 11.78
CA SER A 492 10.97 -12.62 11.11
C SER A 492 10.74 -12.04 9.74
N LYS A 493 11.41 -10.92 9.44
CA LYS A 493 11.32 -10.24 8.15
C LYS A 493 12.66 -9.61 7.74
N PRO A 494 12.96 -9.48 6.40
CA PRO A 494 14.25 -9.00 5.93
C PRO A 494 14.41 -7.49 6.16
N GLY A 495 15.51 -7.08 6.79
CA GLY A 495 15.86 -5.67 6.90
C GLY A 495 16.35 -5.03 5.59
N ALA A 496 16.60 -5.84 4.56
CA ALA A 496 17.03 -5.34 3.25
C ALA A 496 15.96 -4.46 2.58
N ALA A 497 14.67 -4.79 2.76
CA ALA A 497 13.58 -3.96 2.25
C ALA A 497 13.58 -2.56 2.89
N ALA A 498 13.78 -2.47 4.20
CA ALA A 498 13.87 -1.21 4.92
C ALA A 498 15.02 -0.33 4.40
N ALA A 499 16.20 -0.92 4.19
CA ALA A 499 17.36 -0.22 3.66
C ALA A 499 17.17 0.26 2.22
N ALA A 500 16.47 -0.52 1.38
CA ALA A 500 16.12 -0.14 0.01
C ALA A 500 15.22 1.10 -0.01
N VAL A 501 14.17 1.11 0.80
CA VAL A 501 13.26 2.27 0.94
C VAL A 501 14.01 3.46 1.49
N TRP A 502 14.77 3.27 2.57
CA TRP A 502 15.53 4.33 3.22
C TRP A 502 16.52 5.02 2.28
N LEU A 503 17.35 4.23 1.56
CA LEU A 503 18.32 4.80 0.64
C LEU A 503 17.64 5.53 -0.52
N SER A 504 16.53 4.99 -1.01
CA SER A 504 15.74 5.65 -2.04
C SER A 504 15.18 7.00 -1.55
N HIS A 505 14.62 7.07 -0.32
CA HIS A 505 14.12 8.32 0.26
C HIS A 505 15.23 9.35 0.54
N LYS A 506 16.47 8.91 0.84
CA LYS A 506 17.62 9.82 0.99
C LYS A 506 18.05 10.45 -0.34
N VAL A 507 17.87 9.75 -1.45
CA VAL A 507 18.22 10.22 -2.79
C VAL A 507 17.06 10.96 -3.46
N LEU A 508 15.84 10.47 -3.28
CA LEU A 508 14.60 11.06 -3.80
C LEU A 508 13.74 11.53 -2.61
N PRO A 509 13.81 12.81 -2.23
CA PRO A 509 12.98 13.35 -1.15
C PRO A 509 11.47 13.12 -1.41
N LEU A 510 10.70 13.01 -0.33
CA LEU A 510 9.24 12.80 -0.38
C LEU A 510 8.49 14.12 -0.60
N ASP A 511 8.99 14.94 -1.53
CA ASP A 511 8.47 16.24 -1.92
C ASP A 511 8.65 16.48 -3.43
N VAL A 512 8.39 17.71 -3.87
CA VAL A 512 8.48 18.13 -5.28
C VAL A 512 9.86 17.93 -5.93
N ARG A 513 10.93 17.79 -5.15
CA ARG A 513 12.29 17.58 -5.68
C ARG A 513 12.61 16.13 -6.03
N GLY A 514 11.88 15.17 -5.44
CA GLY A 514 12.11 13.74 -5.60
C GLY A 514 10.87 13.00 -6.09
N TYR A 515 10.22 12.25 -5.17
CA TYR A 515 9.04 11.45 -5.53
C TYR A 515 7.87 12.27 -6.08
N GLY A 516 7.65 13.47 -5.55
CA GLY A 516 6.62 14.37 -6.08
C GLY A 516 6.84 14.70 -7.55
N TYR A 517 8.08 15.03 -7.95
CA TYR A 517 8.44 15.24 -9.35
C TYR A 517 8.26 13.97 -10.18
N LEU A 518 8.77 12.83 -9.70
CA LEU A 518 8.68 11.55 -10.38
C LEU A 518 7.22 11.19 -10.71
N ILE A 519 6.32 11.30 -9.73
CA ILE A 519 4.90 10.98 -9.91
C ILE A 519 4.22 11.97 -10.84
N GLN A 520 4.50 13.28 -10.74
CA GLN A 520 3.98 14.26 -11.69
C GLN A 520 4.35 13.90 -13.15
N ARG A 521 5.55 13.33 -13.39
CA ARG A 521 5.95 12.88 -14.73
C ARG A 521 5.14 11.68 -15.21
N THR A 522 4.81 10.74 -14.36
CA THR A 522 3.97 9.59 -14.75
C THR A 522 2.54 10.03 -15.05
N VAL A 523 1.99 10.92 -14.24
CA VAL A 523 0.64 11.51 -14.49
C VAL A 523 0.62 12.29 -15.80
N ALA A 524 1.61 13.16 -16.04
CA ALA A 524 1.71 13.87 -17.30
C ALA A 524 1.80 12.94 -18.51
N GLY A 525 2.51 11.79 -18.36
CA GLY A 525 2.54 10.73 -19.38
C GLY A 525 1.18 10.10 -19.62
N ALA A 526 0.41 9.83 -18.56
CA ALA A 526 -0.93 9.27 -18.65
C ALA A 526 -1.91 10.23 -19.34
N TYR A 527 -1.86 11.51 -19.00
CA TYR A 527 -2.68 12.55 -19.65
C TYR A 527 -2.35 12.69 -21.13
N ARG A 528 -1.05 12.68 -21.50
CA ARG A 528 -0.65 12.68 -22.91
C ARG A 528 -1.14 11.46 -23.67
N LEU A 529 -1.10 10.28 -23.05
CA LEU A 529 -1.65 9.06 -23.66
C LEU A 529 -3.17 9.18 -23.82
N HIS A 530 -3.89 9.62 -22.79
CA HIS A 530 -5.33 9.81 -22.82
C HIS A 530 -5.74 10.79 -23.94
N ASP A 531 -5.08 11.94 -24.04
CA ASP A 531 -5.33 12.92 -25.09
C ASP A 531 -5.02 12.39 -26.50
N ALA A 532 -3.94 11.63 -26.64
CA ALA A 532 -3.58 11.01 -27.91
C ALA A 532 -4.61 9.95 -28.33
N LEU A 533 -5.10 9.12 -27.40
CA LEU A 533 -6.17 8.15 -27.67
C LEU A 533 -7.48 8.84 -28.06
N ARG A 534 -7.81 9.98 -27.46
CA ARG A 534 -9.02 10.76 -27.76
C ARG A 534 -9.08 11.24 -29.19
N VAL A 535 -7.94 11.58 -29.79
CA VAL A 535 -7.86 12.10 -31.15
C VAL A 535 -7.46 11.05 -32.20
N ALA A 536 -7.07 9.85 -31.72
CA ALA A 536 -6.61 8.77 -32.59
C ALA A 536 -7.71 8.28 -33.53
N GLN A 537 -7.32 7.95 -34.77
CA GLN A 537 -8.22 7.43 -35.81
C GLN A 537 -7.79 5.98 -36.15
N LEU A 538 -8.51 5.00 -35.60
CA LEU A 538 -8.29 3.56 -35.83
C LEU A 538 -9.37 2.95 -36.75
N LYS A 539 -9.81 3.68 -37.79
CA LYS A 539 -10.90 3.21 -38.67
C LYS A 539 -10.69 1.77 -39.16
N PRO A 540 -11.71 0.90 -39.11
CA PRO A 540 -13.13 1.18 -38.82
C PRO A 540 -13.51 1.21 -37.33
N PHE A 541 -12.56 1.04 -36.42
CA PHE A 541 -12.78 0.99 -34.97
C PHE A 541 -12.81 2.40 -34.34
N ARG A 542 -13.56 2.53 -33.25
CA ARG A 542 -13.56 3.70 -32.36
C ARG A 542 -12.89 3.35 -31.05
N ILE A 543 -12.19 4.31 -30.45
CA ILE A 543 -11.72 4.25 -29.06
C ILE A 543 -12.73 5.00 -28.21
N ILE A 544 -13.23 4.37 -27.17
CA ILE A 544 -14.09 4.97 -26.16
C ILE A 544 -13.28 5.07 -24.87
N LEU A 545 -13.13 6.27 -24.35
CA LEU A 545 -12.33 6.56 -23.17
C LEU A 545 -13.21 6.67 -21.93
N LEU A 546 -12.75 6.12 -20.83
CA LEU A 546 -13.27 6.43 -19.50
C LEU A 546 -12.74 7.82 -19.06
N PRO A 547 -13.27 8.38 -17.96
CA PRO A 547 -12.79 9.67 -17.43
C PRO A 547 -11.26 9.72 -17.26
N GLN A 548 -10.70 10.93 -17.33
CA GLN A 548 -9.27 11.15 -17.06
C GLN A 548 -8.92 10.63 -15.67
N PRO A 549 -7.78 9.93 -15.52
CA PRO A 549 -7.41 9.31 -14.25
C PRO A 549 -7.02 10.33 -13.18
N ASP A 550 -7.29 10.00 -11.93
CA ASP A 550 -6.81 10.79 -10.78
C ASP A 550 -5.29 10.66 -10.59
N ILE A 551 -4.68 9.54 -11.02
CA ILE A 551 -3.22 9.34 -11.00
C ILE A 551 -2.74 8.99 -12.42
N ASN A 552 -2.49 7.73 -12.74
CA ASN A 552 -1.77 7.38 -13.98
C ASN A 552 -2.24 6.08 -14.66
N ILE A 553 -3.50 5.66 -14.46
CA ILE A 553 -4.09 4.53 -15.15
C ILE A 553 -5.13 5.01 -16.15
N VAL A 554 -4.85 4.83 -17.44
CA VAL A 554 -5.75 5.21 -18.52
C VAL A 554 -6.62 3.99 -18.89
N CYS A 555 -7.95 4.16 -18.79
CA CYS A 555 -8.94 3.15 -19.12
C CYS A 555 -9.65 3.49 -20.43
N TYR A 556 -9.80 2.51 -21.32
CA TYR A 556 -10.43 2.67 -22.62
C TYR A 556 -10.94 1.33 -23.13
N LEU A 557 -11.80 1.36 -24.13
CA LEU A 557 -12.25 0.19 -24.85
C LEU A 557 -12.37 0.48 -26.36
N LEU A 558 -12.45 -0.57 -27.14
CA LEU A 558 -12.55 -0.52 -28.59
C LEU A 558 -13.92 -1.02 -29.03
N HIS A 559 -14.49 -0.33 -30.01
CA HIS A 559 -15.80 -0.66 -30.58
C HIS A 559 -15.77 -0.61 -32.10
N HIS A 560 -16.44 -1.55 -32.74
CA HIS A 560 -16.71 -1.57 -34.18
C HIS A 560 -18.23 -1.46 -34.41
N SER A 561 -18.68 -0.67 -35.38
CA SER A 561 -20.12 -0.41 -35.62
C SER A 561 -20.93 -1.65 -35.99
N ALA A 562 -20.30 -2.75 -36.39
CA ALA A 562 -20.97 -4.03 -36.64
C ALA A 562 -21.23 -4.84 -35.34
N LEU A 563 -20.64 -4.46 -34.20
CA LEU A 563 -20.89 -5.12 -32.91
C LEU A 563 -22.07 -4.44 -32.23
N THR A 564 -23.12 -5.18 -31.98
CA THR A 564 -24.43 -4.67 -31.54
C THR A 564 -24.81 -5.13 -30.16
N THR A 565 -23.99 -5.98 -29.52
CA THR A 565 -24.23 -6.53 -28.20
C THR A 565 -23.02 -6.31 -27.28
N LEU A 566 -23.30 -6.24 -25.96
CA LEU A 566 -22.25 -6.13 -24.96
C LEU A 566 -21.26 -7.29 -25.02
N SER A 567 -21.73 -8.50 -25.26
CA SER A 567 -20.89 -9.70 -25.38
C SER A 567 -19.92 -9.62 -26.57
N GLU A 568 -20.37 -9.11 -27.72
CA GLU A 568 -19.50 -8.92 -28.88
C GLU A 568 -18.42 -7.84 -28.61
N VAL A 569 -18.79 -6.73 -27.96
CA VAL A 569 -17.82 -5.69 -27.56
C VAL A 569 -16.81 -6.25 -26.57
N ASN A 570 -17.26 -7.03 -25.57
CA ASN A 570 -16.38 -7.71 -24.63
C ASN A 570 -15.43 -8.67 -25.33
N ALA A 571 -15.93 -9.47 -26.27
CA ALA A 571 -15.10 -10.42 -27.04
C ALA A 571 -14.00 -9.73 -27.84
N LEU A 572 -14.29 -8.57 -28.49
CA LEU A 572 -13.28 -7.77 -29.17
C LEU A 572 -12.18 -7.31 -28.21
N ASN A 573 -12.56 -6.73 -27.05
CA ASN A 573 -11.59 -6.19 -26.10
C ASN A 573 -10.79 -7.31 -25.42
N GLU A 574 -11.37 -8.48 -25.14
CA GLU A 574 -10.65 -9.68 -24.71
C GLU A 574 -9.63 -10.15 -25.75
N GLY A 575 -10.02 -10.15 -27.05
CA GLY A 575 -9.11 -10.48 -28.15
C GLY A 575 -7.93 -9.52 -28.24
N VAL A 576 -8.18 -8.21 -28.19
CA VAL A 576 -7.13 -7.18 -28.16
C VAL A 576 -6.18 -7.39 -26.99
N TYR A 577 -6.72 -7.61 -25.81
CA TYR A 577 -5.91 -7.92 -24.61
C TYR A 577 -5.04 -9.16 -24.84
N ALA A 578 -5.60 -10.23 -25.40
CA ALA A 578 -4.87 -11.46 -25.64
C ALA A 578 -3.67 -11.28 -26.60
N HIS A 579 -3.76 -10.35 -27.57
CA HIS A 579 -2.67 -10.00 -28.48
C HIS A 579 -1.65 -9.03 -27.87
N MET A 580 -2.03 -8.32 -26.80
CA MET A 580 -1.20 -7.33 -26.11
C MET A 580 -0.83 -7.75 -24.67
N SER A 581 -0.82 -9.05 -24.38
CA SER A 581 -0.45 -9.59 -23.07
C SER A 581 0.58 -10.72 -23.19
N MET A 582 1.25 -11.01 -22.08
CA MET A 582 2.20 -12.14 -21.96
C MET A 582 1.50 -13.47 -21.63
N GLU A 583 0.17 -13.53 -21.59
CA GLU A 583 -0.56 -14.74 -21.21
C GLU A 583 -0.51 -15.84 -22.27
N ARG A 584 -0.34 -15.50 -23.54
CA ARG A 584 -0.14 -16.48 -24.60
C ARG A 584 1.29 -17.05 -24.55
N PRO A 585 1.48 -18.38 -24.38
CA PRO A 585 2.82 -18.98 -24.37
C PRO A 585 3.61 -18.63 -25.63
N GLY A 586 4.82 -18.11 -25.48
CA GLY A 586 5.71 -17.75 -26.59
C GLY A 586 5.34 -16.43 -27.29
N SER A 587 4.33 -15.67 -26.80
CA SER A 587 4.04 -14.34 -27.32
C SER A 587 5.11 -13.33 -26.86
N THR A 588 5.47 -12.44 -27.78
CA THR A 588 6.30 -11.26 -27.48
C THR A 588 5.56 -10.02 -28.01
N PRO A 589 4.51 -9.57 -27.28
CA PRO A 589 3.72 -8.45 -27.74
C PRO A 589 4.57 -7.19 -27.84
N GLU A 590 4.30 -6.37 -28.85
CA GLU A 590 5.02 -5.11 -29.07
C GLU A 590 4.82 -4.12 -27.89
N TYR A 591 3.61 -4.09 -27.32
CA TYR A 591 3.25 -3.37 -26.10
C TYR A 591 2.44 -4.30 -25.22
N ILE A 592 2.58 -4.15 -23.90
CA ILE A 592 1.91 -4.97 -22.89
C ILE A 592 0.93 -4.11 -22.12
N ILE A 593 -0.35 -4.51 -22.12
CA ILE A 593 -1.45 -3.85 -21.39
C ILE A 593 -2.11 -4.80 -20.42
N SER A 594 -3.02 -4.28 -19.61
CA SER A 594 -3.93 -5.08 -18.77
C SER A 594 -5.39 -4.80 -19.09
N ARG A 595 -6.29 -5.49 -18.41
CA ARG A 595 -7.73 -5.29 -18.52
C ARG A 595 -8.37 -5.33 -17.15
N THR A 596 -9.60 -4.80 -17.06
CA THR A 596 -10.49 -4.97 -15.92
C THR A 596 -11.92 -5.21 -16.41
N ARG A 597 -12.83 -5.44 -15.46
CA ARG A 597 -14.25 -5.68 -15.75
C ARG A 597 -15.10 -4.95 -14.73
N PHE A 598 -15.92 -4.02 -15.21
CA PHE A 598 -16.86 -3.31 -14.37
C PHE A 598 -18.23 -4.00 -14.39
N GLN A 599 -18.90 -4.07 -13.27
CA GLN A 599 -20.12 -4.85 -13.08
C GLN A 599 -21.24 -4.04 -12.42
N SER A 600 -22.50 -4.33 -12.80
CA SER A 600 -23.68 -3.83 -12.10
C SER A 600 -23.83 -4.56 -10.74
N PRO A 601 -24.39 -3.93 -9.70
CA PRO A 601 -24.92 -2.55 -9.68
C PRO A 601 -23.88 -1.51 -9.22
N MET A 602 -22.67 -1.92 -8.82
CA MET A 602 -21.71 -1.08 -8.12
C MET A 602 -21.14 0.05 -8.99
N TYR A 603 -21.08 -0.18 -10.31
CA TYR A 603 -20.51 0.75 -11.28
C TYR A 603 -21.53 1.41 -12.20
N ASP A 604 -22.86 1.26 -11.93
CA ASP A 604 -23.91 1.75 -12.82
C ASP A 604 -23.77 3.23 -13.16
N VAL A 605 -23.47 4.06 -12.15
CA VAL A 605 -23.33 5.52 -12.31
C VAL A 605 -22.05 5.89 -13.09
N ALA A 606 -20.94 5.18 -12.81
CA ALA A 606 -19.66 5.45 -13.45
C ALA A 606 -19.64 5.01 -14.93
N ILE A 607 -20.22 3.86 -15.23
CA ILE A 607 -20.22 3.24 -16.56
C ILE A 607 -21.38 3.74 -17.45
N GLY A 608 -22.43 4.30 -16.86
CA GLY A 608 -23.60 4.77 -17.60
C GLY A 608 -23.30 5.64 -18.84
N PRO A 609 -22.41 6.66 -18.77
CA PRO A 609 -22.02 7.45 -19.95
C PRO A 609 -21.36 6.60 -21.06
N THR A 610 -20.50 5.66 -20.68
CA THR A 610 -19.83 4.72 -21.61
C THR A 610 -20.82 3.79 -22.30
N LEU A 611 -21.79 3.24 -21.57
CA LEU A 611 -22.87 2.41 -22.14
C LEU A 611 -23.74 3.19 -23.12
N HIS A 612 -24.08 4.43 -22.77
CA HIS A 612 -24.83 5.32 -23.66
C HIS A 612 -24.06 5.63 -24.95
N GLU A 613 -22.74 5.84 -24.88
CA GLU A 613 -21.90 6.07 -26.06
C GLU A 613 -21.74 4.81 -26.92
N LEU A 614 -21.70 3.63 -26.30
CA LEU A 614 -21.64 2.33 -26.99
C LEU A 614 -22.94 2.02 -27.76
N ASP A 615 -24.09 2.32 -27.17
CA ASP A 615 -25.42 2.03 -27.70
C ASP A 615 -25.64 0.55 -28.09
N VAL A 616 -25.11 -0.38 -27.27
CA VAL A 616 -25.16 -1.83 -27.52
C VAL A 616 -26.00 -2.61 -26.50
N CYS A 617 -26.48 -1.96 -25.46
CA CYS A 617 -27.38 -2.57 -24.47
C CYS A 617 -28.23 -1.52 -23.75
N SER A 618 -29.45 -1.91 -23.36
CA SER A 618 -30.29 -1.10 -22.47
C SER A 618 -29.79 -1.14 -21.02
N GLU A 619 -30.27 -0.23 -20.16
CA GLU A 619 -30.00 -0.28 -18.72
C GLU A 619 -30.45 -1.62 -18.09
N GLU A 620 -31.58 -2.16 -18.55
CA GLU A 620 -32.10 -3.45 -18.04
C GLU A 620 -31.14 -4.59 -18.43
N GLN A 621 -30.68 -4.63 -19.68
CA GLN A 621 -29.69 -5.60 -20.14
C GLN A 621 -28.37 -5.47 -19.39
N TRP A 622 -27.92 -4.24 -19.14
CA TRP A 622 -26.73 -4.00 -18.32
C TRP A 622 -26.89 -4.55 -16.90
N ARG A 623 -28.01 -4.24 -16.22
CA ARG A 623 -28.26 -4.76 -14.87
C ARG A 623 -28.40 -6.30 -14.85
N ALA A 624 -28.91 -6.87 -15.91
CA ALA A 624 -29.02 -8.31 -16.06
C ALA A 624 -27.71 -9.01 -16.44
N SER A 625 -26.68 -8.27 -16.91
CA SER A 625 -25.39 -8.85 -17.31
C SER A 625 -24.63 -9.49 -16.15
N GLY A 626 -24.87 -9.02 -14.92
CA GLY A 626 -24.31 -9.61 -13.72
C GLY A 626 -22.77 -9.70 -13.78
N MET A 627 -22.23 -10.91 -13.72
CA MET A 627 -20.79 -11.18 -13.77
C MET A 627 -20.15 -10.94 -15.15
N GLU A 628 -20.93 -10.85 -16.22
CA GLU A 628 -20.40 -10.54 -17.55
C GLU A 628 -19.81 -9.14 -17.59
N GLY A 629 -20.55 -8.13 -17.09
CA GLY A 629 -20.09 -6.74 -17.00
C GLY A 629 -19.52 -6.18 -18.30
N LEU A 630 -18.75 -5.11 -18.21
CA LEU A 630 -18.05 -4.45 -19.33
C LEU A 630 -16.54 -4.65 -19.22
N VAL A 631 -15.91 -5.23 -20.23
CA VAL A 631 -14.45 -5.38 -20.33
C VAL A 631 -13.83 -4.08 -20.79
N VAL A 632 -12.86 -3.59 -20.03
CA VAL A 632 -12.14 -2.35 -20.29
C VAL A 632 -10.63 -2.62 -20.28
N LEU A 633 -9.93 -2.12 -21.28
CA LEU A 633 -8.48 -2.16 -21.37
C LEU A 633 -7.85 -1.09 -20.49
N ARG A 634 -6.69 -1.40 -19.92
CA ARG A 634 -5.98 -0.52 -19.00
C ARG A 634 -4.53 -0.33 -19.43
N SER A 635 -4.07 0.91 -19.34
CA SER A 635 -2.67 1.26 -19.48
C SER A 635 -2.19 2.03 -18.26
N THR A 636 -1.35 1.38 -17.44
CA THR A 636 -0.72 1.99 -16.27
C THR A 636 0.60 2.63 -16.68
N ILE A 637 0.73 3.93 -16.47
CA ILE A 637 1.89 4.72 -16.91
C ILE A 637 2.85 4.93 -15.75
N MET A 638 3.75 3.96 -15.56
CA MET A 638 4.80 4.04 -14.54
C MET A 638 6.11 4.65 -15.07
N ASP A 639 6.29 4.71 -16.40
CA ASP A 639 7.48 5.29 -17.02
C ASP A 639 7.45 6.83 -16.93
N PRO A 640 8.35 7.46 -16.15
CA PRO A 640 8.37 8.92 -15.99
C PRO A 640 8.90 9.66 -17.22
N HIS A 641 9.53 8.93 -18.16
CA HIS A 641 10.08 9.52 -19.38
C HIS A 641 9.05 9.62 -20.51
N LEU A 642 7.90 8.94 -20.41
CA LEU A 642 6.85 8.99 -21.44
C LEU A 642 6.33 10.42 -21.71
N ALA A 643 6.36 11.29 -20.70
CA ALA A 643 5.99 12.70 -20.83
C ALA A 643 7.11 13.59 -21.39
N ALA A 644 8.31 13.09 -21.63
CA ALA A 644 9.39 13.92 -22.18
C ALA A 644 9.11 14.25 -23.66
N ALA A 645 9.36 15.49 -24.05
CA ALA A 645 9.40 15.86 -25.44
C ALA A 645 10.71 15.31 -26.03
N ALA A 646 10.58 14.36 -26.95
CA ALA A 646 11.61 13.67 -27.75
C ALA A 646 13.09 13.75 -27.31
N PRO A 647 13.90 12.69 -27.49
CA PRO A 647 14.10 12.06 -28.78
C PRO A 647 13.46 10.69 -28.87
N ALA A 648 13.23 10.26 -30.12
CA ALA A 648 12.57 9.03 -30.53
C ALA A 648 13.03 7.76 -29.79
N PRO A 649 12.15 6.71 -29.69
CA PRO A 649 10.90 6.61 -30.46
C PRO A 649 9.69 7.21 -29.73
N ASP A 650 8.72 7.72 -30.49
CA ASP A 650 7.44 8.13 -29.93
C ASP A 650 6.61 6.90 -29.52
N HIS A 651 6.74 6.53 -28.25
CA HIS A 651 6.06 5.36 -27.69
C HIS A 651 4.53 5.52 -27.65
N ILE A 652 3.98 6.73 -27.69
CA ILE A 652 2.53 6.96 -27.72
C ILE A 652 1.99 6.64 -29.11
N SER A 653 2.58 7.22 -30.17
CA SER A 653 2.17 6.91 -31.54
C SER A 653 2.39 5.43 -31.90
N GLY A 654 3.53 4.86 -31.47
CA GLY A 654 3.80 3.44 -31.63
C GLY A 654 2.79 2.53 -30.92
N PHE A 655 2.37 2.92 -29.72
CA PHE A 655 1.33 2.23 -28.96
C PHE A 655 -0.03 2.25 -29.70
N ILE A 656 -0.46 3.40 -30.18
CA ILE A 656 -1.72 3.54 -30.92
C ILE A 656 -1.71 2.69 -32.20
N ALA A 657 -0.59 2.66 -32.92
CA ALA A 657 -0.44 1.83 -34.11
C ALA A 657 -0.51 0.31 -33.76
N ALA A 658 0.14 -0.11 -32.68
CA ALA A 658 0.08 -1.50 -32.21
C ALA A 658 -1.34 -1.88 -31.74
N LEU A 659 -2.04 -0.97 -31.06
CA LEU A 659 -3.42 -1.14 -30.65
C LEU A 659 -4.34 -1.36 -31.85
N GLY A 660 -4.14 -0.59 -32.94
CA GLY A 660 -4.88 -0.75 -34.19
C GLY A 660 -4.68 -2.13 -34.82
N ARG A 661 -3.44 -2.60 -34.92
CA ARG A 661 -3.12 -3.97 -35.44
C ARG A 661 -3.73 -5.06 -34.58
N ALA A 662 -3.65 -4.96 -33.27
CA ALA A 662 -4.25 -5.92 -32.37
C ALA A 662 -5.78 -5.97 -32.52
N CYS A 663 -6.41 -4.81 -32.74
CA CYS A 663 -7.84 -4.68 -32.97
C CYS A 663 -8.28 -5.33 -34.30
N GLU A 664 -7.56 -5.08 -35.38
CA GLU A 664 -7.82 -5.71 -36.70
C GLU A 664 -7.71 -7.24 -36.62
N THR A 665 -6.67 -7.74 -35.95
CA THR A 665 -6.44 -9.18 -35.79
C THR A 665 -7.55 -9.81 -34.93
N ALA A 666 -7.86 -9.22 -33.77
CA ALA A 666 -8.91 -9.73 -32.89
C ALA A 666 -10.29 -9.76 -33.57
N TYR A 667 -10.61 -8.72 -34.33
CA TYR A 667 -11.88 -8.66 -35.08
C TYR A 667 -11.96 -9.71 -36.20
N ALA A 668 -10.86 -9.92 -36.94
CA ALA A 668 -10.78 -10.95 -37.99
C ALA A 668 -10.92 -12.37 -37.41
N GLU A 669 -10.30 -12.66 -36.25
CA GLU A 669 -10.46 -13.92 -35.53
C GLU A 669 -11.94 -14.15 -35.09
N MET A 670 -12.61 -13.11 -34.59
CA MET A 670 -14.01 -13.18 -34.18
C MET A 670 -14.97 -13.42 -35.37
N SER A 671 -14.70 -12.79 -36.53
CA SER A 671 -15.54 -12.86 -37.71
C SER A 671 -15.32 -14.14 -38.53
N GLY A 672 -14.41 -15.02 -38.14
CA GLY A 672 -14.06 -16.24 -38.86
C GLY A 672 -13.37 -15.97 -40.20
N SER A 673 -12.74 -14.80 -40.35
CA SER A 673 -12.06 -14.38 -41.59
C SER A 673 -10.58 -14.81 -41.63
N ILE A 674 -10.10 -15.53 -40.59
CA ILE A 674 -8.76 -16.13 -40.51
C ILE A 674 -8.86 -17.61 -40.21
#